data_7a536141df1fc16814810e2e31537d82
#
_entry.id   7a536141df1fc16814810e2e31537d82
#
_cell.length_a   1.000
_cell.length_b   1.000
_cell.length_c   1.000
_cell.angle_alpha   90.00
_cell.angle_beta   90.00
_cell.angle_gamma   90.00
#
_symmetry.space_group_name_H-M   'P 1'
#
loop_
_entity.id
_entity.type
_entity.pdbx_description
1 polymer ?
#
loop_
_entity_poly.entity_id
_entity_poly.type
_entity_poly.pdbx_seq_one_letter_code
_entity_poly.pdbx_strand_id
1 'polypeptide(L)'
;MADTTTPLQEGGAAAIDPYAGHTPIMRQYLMLKDKHPGVLLLYRLGDFYETFFDDAIRANRILGLTLTRRGKDSEGNAIPMAGVPAATLEQYLARLVKAGVSVAVCEQMSEAIPGRSIERKIVRIVTPGTLTDGALLNDKQDSPLAAWVPGKGRNAQGALVWLTLSNGDFRACKCTLRDLPGEIARITPGEILLSETVKETRTNDFDGIPVTTLPDWHFDGQRGAALIKEKFGLEALAARGLENEPEILAGVNAILGYVEQTQCDALPFLRAPVLEENSAYVALDAVARRNLEISETIRGDEGDTLMRVVDHCRTTMGSRTLLHWLHHPLRDFAVVRSRHEAVDELLKDTTLRGELDACVNGLPDIERNAGRIALRSIRPRELAALRDSLEKLDSFAALGQQCRSPLLRSLAQTAVIDIVLSQELHKWVAQEPATLLREGDVIAAGADEELDSLRAMRDNAGEFLVNLEAREKERTGLSSLRVEYNRVSGYYIEVPRAAAERVPADYRRRQTLKNVERFITPELKAFEDKALSAKERSLAREKELWDALLDRIQVFVKPLLDAAAAVASADALLSFAKHAETADWIKPSMSAVPGIDLQGARHPVVEHALEHYVPNDCVLTPSRRLLVITGPNMGGKSTFMRSVALIALLACAGSFVPATAARIGPIDRILTRIGASDDLARGRSTFMAAILHQATPNSLVLMDEIGRGTSTFDGLSLAGAIAKELAVTTKSYTLFATHYFELTQLAAEIPEVANVHVSARETSRGIVFMHDVREGPANRSYGIAVAELAGMPAAVTRRARAMMAEIEARSVVSDSQLDLFAIDAPSPLPAEESESAKAARHFAEEVSMLDVDDLSPRDALALLYTLKEKAGNALND
;
A
#
# COMPACT_ATOMS: atom_id res chain seq x y z
N MET A 1 32.68 -30.73 -70.50
CA MET A 1 31.21 -30.67 -70.42
C MET A 1 30.89 -29.75 -69.27
N ALA A 2 30.46 -28.57 -69.63
CA ALA A 2 30.15 -27.49 -68.73
C ALA A 2 28.75 -27.71 -68.15
N ASP A 3 28.63 -27.61 -66.85
CA ASP A 3 27.32 -27.55 -66.15
C ASP A 3 27.14 -26.16 -65.56
N THR A 4 26.27 -25.40 -66.22
CA THR A 4 25.85 -24.06 -65.84
C THR A 4 24.65 -24.17 -64.89
N THR A 5 24.85 -23.94 -63.63
CA THR A 5 23.78 -23.70 -62.66
C THR A 5 23.72 -22.23 -62.28
N THR A 6 22.72 -21.55 -62.82
CA THR A 6 22.30 -20.18 -62.47
C THR A 6 21.72 -20.15 -61.06
N PRO A 7 22.10 -19.21 -60.19
CA PRO A 7 21.44 -19.03 -58.89
C PRO A 7 20.11 -18.28 -59.09
N LEU A 8 19.05 -18.87 -58.58
CA LEU A 8 17.77 -18.24 -58.39
C LEU A 8 17.93 -17.01 -57.50
N GLN A 9 17.59 -15.83 -58.00
CA GLN A 9 17.36 -14.62 -57.22
C GLN A 9 16.11 -14.83 -56.36
N GLU A 10 16.30 -15.03 -55.06
CA GLU A 10 15.25 -14.82 -54.09
C GLU A 10 14.94 -13.30 -54.02
N GLY A 11 13.80 -12.93 -54.61
CA GLY A 11 13.20 -11.61 -54.45
C GLY A 11 12.76 -11.43 -53.01
N GLY A 12 13.63 -10.93 -52.16
CA GLY A 12 13.26 -10.47 -50.84
C GLY A 12 12.33 -9.25 -50.99
N ALA A 13 11.06 -9.39 -50.65
CA ALA A 13 10.17 -8.26 -50.46
C ALA A 13 10.87 -7.35 -49.42
N ALA A 14 11.24 -6.15 -49.82
CA ALA A 14 11.76 -5.13 -48.95
C ALA A 14 10.73 -4.92 -47.83
N ALA A 15 11.10 -5.24 -46.59
CA ALA A 15 10.27 -4.97 -45.42
C ALA A 15 9.92 -3.47 -45.44
N ILE A 16 8.67 -3.12 -45.57
CA ILE A 16 8.21 -1.74 -45.55
C ILE A 16 8.59 -1.21 -44.15
N ASP A 17 9.47 -0.22 -44.12
CA ASP A 17 9.85 0.46 -42.85
C ASP A 17 8.57 1.13 -42.30
N PRO A 18 8.00 0.65 -41.17
CA PRO A 18 6.75 1.15 -40.63
C PRO A 18 6.84 2.62 -40.18
N TYR A 19 8.04 3.17 -40.09
CA TYR A 19 8.30 4.56 -39.71
C TYR A 19 8.70 5.44 -40.87
N ALA A 20 8.59 4.96 -42.11
CA ALA A 20 8.87 5.71 -43.32
C ALA A 20 7.99 6.99 -43.36
N GLY A 21 8.58 8.14 -43.66
CA GLY A 21 7.86 9.43 -43.69
C GLY A 21 7.94 10.27 -42.41
N HIS A 22 8.38 9.70 -41.27
CA HIS A 22 8.60 10.45 -40.04
C HIS A 22 10.00 11.08 -39.96
N THR A 23 10.13 12.21 -39.26
CA THR A 23 11.43 12.81 -38.96
C THR A 23 12.29 11.85 -38.11
N PRO A 24 13.64 11.97 -38.14
CA PRO A 24 14.52 11.08 -37.35
C PRO A 24 14.17 11.03 -35.86
N ILE A 25 13.75 12.15 -35.28
CA ILE A 25 13.32 12.24 -33.86
C ILE A 25 12.01 11.45 -33.66
N MET A 26 11.01 11.64 -34.52
CA MET A 26 9.74 10.92 -34.41
C MET A 26 9.90 9.41 -34.67
N ARG A 27 10.77 9.05 -35.59
CA ARG A 27 11.11 7.64 -35.82
C ARG A 27 11.72 7.00 -34.59
N GLN A 28 12.67 7.65 -33.92
CA GLN A 28 13.25 7.17 -32.66
C GLN A 28 12.22 7.09 -31.54
N TYR A 29 11.31 8.09 -31.44
CA TYR A 29 10.21 8.08 -30.46
C TYR A 29 9.28 6.88 -30.68
N LEU A 30 8.83 6.66 -31.91
CA LEU A 30 7.91 5.55 -32.24
C LEU A 30 8.56 4.18 -32.03
N MET A 31 9.83 4.00 -32.42
CA MET A 31 10.59 2.77 -32.16
C MET A 31 10.72 2.44 -30.66
N LEU A 32 10.82 3.45 -29.79
CA LEU A 32 10.83 3.26 -28.33
C LEU A 32 9.42 2.98 -27.81
N LYS A 33 8.42 3.67 -28.36
CA LYS A 33 7.01 3.50 -27.95
C LYS A 33 6.48 2.11 -28.27
N ASP A 34 6.80 1.56 -29.43
CA ASP A 34 6.34 0.23 -29.86
C ASP A 34 6.90 -0.91 -29.00
N LYS A 35 8.07 -0.69 -28.37
CA LYS A 35 8.62 -1.64 -27.39
C LYS A 35 7.88 -1.64 -26.05
N HIS A 36 7.13 -0.57 -25.76
CA HIS A 36 6.42 -0.38 -24.49
C HIS A 36 4.98 0.10 -24.73
N PRO A 37 4.12 -0.73 -25.34
CA PRO A 37 2.73 -0.38 -25.59
C PRO A 37 2.00 -0.15 -24.27
N GLY A 38 1.19 0.90 -24.18
CA GLY A 38 0.44 1.25 -22.96
C GLY A 38 1.20 2.11 -21.93
N VAL A 39 2.54 2.15 -21.97
CA VAL A 39 3.38 3.00 -21.12
C VAL A 39 3.48 4.40 -21.72
N LEU A 40 3.24 5.46 -20.96
CA LEU A 40 3.37 6.85 -21.42
C LEU A 40 4.86 7.19 -21.56
N LEU A 41 5.30 7.63 -22.74
CA LEU A 41 6.70 7.93 -22.97
C LEU A 41 6.99 9.43 -22.81
N LEU A 42 7.82 9.78 -21.84
CA LEU A 42 8.40 11.10 -21.64
C LEU A 42 9.80 11.15 -22.27
N TYR A 43 9.92 11.89 -23.38
CA TYR A 43 11.08 11.89 -24.24
C TYR A 43 11.88 13.18 -24.10
N ARG A 44 13.13 13.11 -23.66
CA ARG A 44 13.98 14.28 -23.40
C ARG A 44 14.32 15.05 -24.66
N LEU A 45 13.98 16.34 -24.69
CA LEU A 45 14.35 17.30 -25.73
C LEU A 45 14.79 18.62 -25.08
N GLY A 46 16.10 18.79 -24.91
CA GLY A 46 16.68 19.92 -24.22
C GLY A 46 16.23 20.02 -22.74
N ASP A 47 15.62 21.13 -22.36
CA ASP A 47 15.14 21.38 -20.99
C ASP A 47 13.74 20.83 -20.69
N PHE A 48 13.14 20.11 -21.65
CA PHE A 48 11.80 19.54 -21.51
C PHE A 48 11.81 18.03 -21.73
N TYR A 49 10.84 17.35 -21.09
CA TYR A 49 10.37 16.04 -21.51
C TYR A 49 9.09 16.23 -22.30
N GLU A 50 9.13 15.86 -23.57
CA GLU A 50 7.98 15.97 -24.48
C GLU A 50 7.35 14.61 -24.69
N THR A 51 6.05 14.60 -24.89
CA THR A 51 5.27 13.41 -25.22
C THR A 51 4.40 13.69 -26.43
N PHE A 52 4.13 12.70 -27.28
CA PHE A 52 3.50 12.87 -28.56
C PHE A 52 2.33 11.92 -28.75
N PHE A 53 1.50 12.17 -29.78
CA PHE A 53 0.35 11.36 -30.16
C PHE A 53 -0.65 11.15 -28.99
N ASP A 54 -1.13 9.93 -28.80
CA ASP A 54 -2.08 9.57 -27.75
C ASP A 54 -1.54 9.81 -26.33
N ASP A 55 -0.21 9.65 -26.15
CA ASP A 55 0.43 9.95 -24.86
C ASP A 55 0.31 11.44 -24.52
N ALA A 56 0.40 12.35 -25.50
CA ALA A 56 0.21 13.78 -25.27
C ALA A 56 -1.25 14.10 -24.88
N ILE A 57 -2.22 13.46 -25.50
CA ILE A 57 -3.64 13.62 -25.19
C ILE A 57 -3.93 13.09 -23.77
N ARG A 58 -3.37 11.92 -23.43
CA ARG A 58 -3.49 11.31 -22.10
C ARG A 58 -2.86 12.20 -21.03
N ALA A 59 -1.64 12.70 -21.27
CA ALA A 59 -0.94 13.61 -20.36
C ALA A 59 -1.72 14.93 -20.15
N ASN A 60 -2.26 15.53 -21.24
CA ASN A 60 -3.11 16.73 -21.13
C ASN A 60 -4.31 16.48 -20.20
N ARG A 61 -5.02 15.35 -20.37
CA ARG A 61 -6.21 15.01 -19.58
C ARG A 61 -5.89 14.87 -18.07
N ILE A 62 -4.77 14.24 -17.74
CA ILE A 62 -4.42 13.93 -16.33
C ILE A 62 -3.72 15.11 -15.66
N LEU A 63 -2.81 15.77 -16.39
CA LEU A 63 -1.94 16.80 -15.83
C LEU A 63 -2.47 18.21 -16.03
N GLY A 64 -3.44 18.40 -16.95
CA GLY A 64 -3.91 19.74 -17.34
C GLY A 64 -2.89 20.53 -18.16
N LEU A 65 -1.97 19.85 -18.86
CA LEU A 65 -0.93 20.49 -19.68
C LEU A 65 -1.54 21.09 -20.94
N THR A 66 -0.91 22.16 -21.46
CA THR A 66 -1.31 22.72 -22.75
C THR A 66 -0.95 21.76 -23.87
N LEU A 67 -1.96 21.33 -24.66
CA LEU A 67 -1.76 20.53 -25.85
C LEU A 67 -1.32 21.45 -27.01
N THR A 68 -0.15 21.20 -27.53
CA THR A 68 0.44 21.90 -28.67
C THR A 68 0.58 20.96 -29.87
N ARG A 69 1.18 21.42 -30.96
CA ARG A 69 1.39 20.62 -32.19
C ARG A 69 2.84 20.74 -32.62
N ARG A 70 3.45 19.62 -33.01
CA ARG A 70 4.83 19.61 -33.52
C ARG A 70 4.97 18.69 -34.74
N GLY A 71 5.22 19.29 -35.89
CA GLY A 71 5.41 18.52 -37.11
C GLY A 71 4.11 17.92 -37.68
N LYS A 72 4.28 17.00 -38.60
CA LYS A 72 3.20 16.25 -39.26
C LYS A 72 3.55 14.77 -39.24
N ASP A 73 2.55 13.93 -39.18
CA ASP A 73 2.68 12.48 -39.34
C ASP A 73 2.86 12.08 -40.84
N SER A 74 2.94 10.79 -41.07
CA SER A 74 3.05 10.24 -42.44
C SER A 74 1.85 10.53 -43.33
N GLU A 75 0.69 10.85 -42.74
CA GLU A 75 -0.56 11.18 -43.44
C GLU A 75 -0.76 12.70 -43.58
N GLY A 76 0.13 13.52 -43.03
CA GLY A 76 0.08 14.97 -43.09
C GLY A 76 -0.71 15.64 -41.96
N ASN A 77 -1.20 14.89 -40.97
CA ASN A 77 -1.88 15.42 -39.82
C ASN A 77 -0.88 16.04 -38.84
N ALA A 78 -1.30 17.07 -38.09
CA ALA A 78 -0.46 17.69 -37.07
C ALA A 78 -0.32 16.78 -35.85
N ILE A 79 0.93 16.48 -35.42
CA ILE A 79 1.21 15.61 -34.29
C ILE A 79 0.92 16.36 -32.97
N PRO A 80 -0.02 15.87 -32.13
CA PRO A 80 -0.26 16.41 -30.80
C PRO A 80 1.00 16.27 -29.95
N MET A 81 1.32 17.30 -29.15
CA MET A 81 2.48 17.33 -28.26
C MET A 81 2.10 18.02 -26.94
N ALA A 82 2.59 17.47 -25.84
CA ALA A 82 2.60 18.11 -24.53
C ALA A 82 4.01 17.96 -23.93
N GLY A 83 4.41 18.88 -23.06
CA GLY A 83 5.73 18.84 -22.48
C GLY A 83 5.76 19.31 -21.03
N VAL A 84 6.68 18.75 -20.25
CA VAL A 84 6.94 19.12 -18.86
C VAL A 84 8.38 19.57 -18.70
N PRO A 85 8.67 20.63 -17.92
CA PRO A 85 10.05 21.04 -17.68
C PRO A 85 10.82 19.95 -16.93
N ALA A 86 12.07 19.72 -17.34
CA ALA A 86 12.90 18.69 -16.72
C ALA A 86 13.20 18.95 -15.24
N ALA A 87 13.21 20.21 -14.82
CA ALA A 87 13.44 20.59 -13.42
C ALA A 87 12.29 20.17 -12.48
N THR A 88 11.06 20.01 -13.03
CA THR A 88 9.85 19.67 -12.27
C THR A 88 9.27 18.30 -12.63
N LEU A 89 10.04 17.47 -13.35
CA LEU A 89 9.63 16.15 -13.83
C LEU A 89 8.97 15.31 -12.72
N GLU A 90 9.57 15.23 -11.54
CA GLU A 90 9.11 14.37 -10.44
C GLU A 90 7.69 14.70 -9.98
N GLN A 91 7.32 15.99 -9.97
CA GLN A 91 5.96 16.41 -9.59
C GLN A 91 4.90 15.92 -10.60
N TYR A 92 5.25 15.91 -11.89
CA TYR A 92 4.36 15.41 -12.93
C TYR A 92 4.30 13.87 -12.95
N LEU A 93 5.44 13.21 -12.71
CA LEU A 93 5.48 11.75 -12.54
C LEU A 93 4.59 11.31 -11.38
N ALA A 94 4.66 11.99 -10.22
CA ALA A 94 3.82 11.69 -9.07
C ALA A 94 2.32 11.72 -9.42
N ARG A 95 1.89 12.72 -10.19
CA ARG A 95 0.48 12.85 -10.62
C ARG A 95 0.07 11.78 -11.61
N LEU A 96 0.94 11.41 -12.56
CA LEU A 96 0.67 10.35 -13.54
C LEU A 96 0.57 8.98 -12.85
N VAL A 97 1.51 8.67 -11.97
CA VAL A 97 1.55 7.39 -11.25
C VAL A 97 0.37 7.28 -10.29
N LYS A 98 0.01 8.36 -9.58
CA LYS A 98 -1.20 8.39 -8.73
C LYS A 98 -2.49 8.15 -9.52
N ALA A 99 -2.50 8.52 -10.80
CA ALA A 99 -3.59 8.21 -11.74
C ALA A 99 -3.51 6.78 -12.33
N GLY A 100 -2.62 5.91 -11.82
CA GLY A 100 -2.44 4.54 -12.29
C GLY A 100 -1.75 4.43 -13.66
N VAL A 101 -0.92 5.42 -14.05
CA VAL A 101 -0.26 5.44 -15.35
C VAL A 101 1.21 5.09 -15.21
N SER A 102 1.66 4.05 -15.90
CA SER A 102 3.07 3.72 -16.04
C SER A 102 3.75 4.67 -17.02
N VAL A 103 4.95 5.16 -16.69
CA VAL A 103 5.67 6.19 -17.43
C VAL A 103 7.10 5.76 -17.72
N ALA A 104 7.50 5.74 -18.99
CA ALA A 104 8.88 5.55 -19.43
C ALA A 104 9.60 6.89 -19.53
N VAL A 105 10.72 7.02 -18.84
CA VAL A 105 11.58 8.21 -18.88
C VAL A 105 12.75 7.94 -19.83
N CYS A 106 12.84 8.73 -20.90
CA CYS A 106 13.83 8.59 -21.94
C CYS A 106 14.83 9.75 -21.89
N GLU A 107 16.11 9.44 -21.69
CA GLU A 107 17.21 10.40 -21.59
C GLU A 107 18.07 10.46 -22.85
N GLN A 108 18.79 11.59 -23.00
CA GLN A 108 19.82 11.79 -24.01
C GLN A 108 21.11 11.14 -23.56
N MET A 109 21.64 10.19 -24.31
CA MET A 109 22.86 9.42 -24.00
C MET A 109 24.14 10.05 -24.59
N SER A 110 24.01 10.98 -25.53
CA SER A 110 25.13 11.66 -26.18
C SER A 110 24.93 13.15 -26.24
N GLU A 111 26.03 13.91 -26.27
CA GLU A 111 25.97 15.34 -26.50
C GLU A 111 25.53 15.67 -27.93
N ALA A 112 25.00 16.88 -28.10
CA ALA A 112 24.55 17.36 -29.40
C ALA A 112 25.76 17.72 -30.28
N ILE A 113 26.19 16.80 -31.15
CA ILE A 113 27.22 17.05 -32.17
C ILE A 113 26.52 17.46 -33.47
N PRO A 114 26.85 18.63 -34.08
CA PRO A 114 26.24 19.04 -35.33
C PRO A 114 26.37 17.96 -36.43
N GLY A 115 25.22 17.57 -37.00
CA GLY A 115 25.15 16.57 -38.06
C GLY A 115 25.03 15.12 -37.60
N ARG A 116 25.01 14.82 -36.28
CA ARG A 116 24.70 13.49 -35.73
C ARG A 116 23.37 13.48 -35.01
N SER A 117 22.60 12.42 -35.16
CA SER A 117 21.41 12.16 -34.37
C SER A 117 21.80 11.87 -32.93
N ILE A 118 21.19 12.54 -31.96
CA ILE A 118 21.38 12.29 -30.54
C ILE A 118 20.72 10.94 -30.21
N GLU A 119 21.48 10.02 -29.64
CA GLU A 119 20.96 8.76 -29.16
C GLU A 119 20.19 8.97 -27.86
N ARG A 120 19.01 8.35 -27.76
CA ARG A 120 18.16 8.40 -26.56
C ARG A 120 17.73 7.00 -26.19
N LYS A 121 17.74 6.75 -24.88
CA LYS A 121 17.41 5.45 -24.31
C LYS A 121 16.42 5.64 -23.15
N ILE A 122 15.52 4.69 -22.98
CA ILE A 122 14.71 4.59 -21.76
C ILE A 122 15.66 4.19 -20.64
N VAL A 123 15.75 5.05 -19.62
CA VAL A 123 16.61 4.82 -18.44
C VAL A 123 15.85 4.21 -17.29
N ARG A 124 14.53 4.43 -17.19
CA ARG A 124 13.66 3.80 -16.20
C ARG A 124 12.21 3.83 -16.69
N ILE A 125 11.44 2.86 -16.21
CA ILE A 125 9.98 2.85 -16.32
C ILE A 125 9.42 2.94 -14.90
N VAL A 126 8.68 4.01 -14.63
CA VAL A 126 8.06 4.25 -13.32
C VAL A 126 6.63 3.75 -13.37
N THR A 127 6.30 2.79 -12.51
CA THR A 127 4.95 2.23 -12.39
C THR A 127 4.44 2.36 -10.96
N PRO A 128 3.13 2.24 -10.71
CA PRO A 128 2.61 2.34 -9.34
C PRO A 128 3.23 1.36 -8.33
N GLY A 129 3.63 0.16 -8.77
CA GLY A 129 4.24 -0.88 -7.94
C GLY A 129 5.78 -0.84 -7.87
N THR A 130 6.45 -0.03 -8.72
CA THR A 130 7.92 0.03 -8.77
C THR A 130 8.48 1.39 -8.33
N LEU A 131 7.79 2.07 -7.43
CA LEU A 131 8.20 3.36 -6.90
C LEU A 131 9.38 3.25 -5.93
N THR A 132 10.40 4.05 -6.15
CA THR A 132 11.58 4.15 -5.28
C THR A 132 11.91 5.58 -4.86
N ASP A 133 11.44 6.58 -5.61
CA ASP A 133 11.66 7.99 -5.30
C ASP A 133 10.72 8.46 -4.19
N GLY A 134 11.26 9.06 -3.13
CA GLY A 134 10.50 9.58 -2.00
C GLY A 134 9.46 10.63 -2.37
N ALA A 135 9.71 11.41 -3.45
CA ALA A 135 8.74 12.39 -3.92
C ALA A 135 7.47 11.75 -4.53
N LEU A 136 7.55 10.48 -4.90
CA LEU A 136 6.45 9.72 -5.52
C LEU A 136 5.71 8.82 -4.54
N LEU A 137 6.35 8.42 -3.45
CA LEU A 137 5.81 7.53 -2.42
C LEU A 137 5.05 8.33 -1.35
N ASN A 138 4.02 7.71 -0.78
CA ASN A 138 3.46 8.19 0.47
C ASN A 138 4.47 7.92 1.60
N ASP A 139 4.72 8.90 2.46
CA ASP A 139 5.73 8.78 3.52
C ASP A 139 5.38 7.68 4.53
N LYS A 140 4.10 7.50 4.82
CA LYS A 140 3.60 6.58 5.85
C LYS A 140 3.01 5.27 5.30
N GLN A 141 3.11 5.04 3.97
CA GLN A 141 2.58 3.83 3.33
C GLN A 141 3.59 3.27 2.33
N ASP A 142 3.60 1.95 2.19
CA ASP A 142 4.33 1.28 1.14
C ASP A 142 3.47 1.13 -0.13
N SER A 143 4.12 0.87 -1.26
CA SER A 143 3.45 0.59 -2.54
C SER A 143 4.01 -0.70 -3.13
N PRO A 144 3.61 -1.87 -2.61
CA PRO A 144 4.12 -3.15 -3.07
C PRO A 144 3.69 -3.45 -4.51
N LEU A 145 4.58 -4.07 -5.28
CA LEU A 145 4.27 -4.74 -6.53
C LEU A 145 3.84 -6.17 -6.20
N ALA A 146 2.65 -6.58 -6.57
CA ALA A 146 2.14 -7.93 -6.33
C ALA A 146 1.99 -8.73 -7.63
N ALA A 147 2.04 -10.06 -7.54
CA ALA A 147 1.69 -10.98 -8.60
C ALA A 147 0.72 -12.03 -8.06
N TRP A 148 -0.38 -12.25 -8.76
CA TRP A 148 -1.34 -13.29 -8.44
C TRP A 148 -1.21 -14.48 -9.39
N VAL A 149 -1.05 -15.67 -8.82
CA VAL A 149 -0.97 -16.93 -9.55
C VAL A 149 -2.06 -17.86 -9.04
N PRO A 150 -3.11 -18.14 -9.83
CA PRO A 150 -4.18 -19.01 -9.40
C PRO A 150 -3.72 -20.48 -9.32
N GLY A 151 -4.22 -21.20 -8.33
CA GLY A 151 -4.05 -22.65 -8.27
C GLY A 151 -4.91 -23.39 -9.31
N LYS A 152 -4.57 -24.64 -9.60
CA LYS A 152 -5.30 -25.48 -10.55
C LYS A 152 -6.57 -26.07 -9.90
N GLY A 153 -7.75 -25.71 -10.39
CA GLY A 153 -9.04 -26.17 -9.88
C GLY A 153 -9.83 -25.10 -9.11
N ARG A 154 -11.15 -25.36 -8.90
CA ARG A 154 -12.10 -24.34 -8.37
C ARG A 154 -11.83 -23.88 -6.93
N ASN A 155 -11.25 -24.78 -6.10
CA ASN A 155 -10.89 -24.48 -4.70
C ASN A 155 -9.39 -24.66 -4.42
N ALA A 156 -8.55 -24.65 -5.47
CA ALA A 156 -7.13 -24.82 -5.32
C ALA A 156 -6.49 -23.58 -4.67
N GLN A 157 -5.47 -23.82 -3.87
CA GLN A 157 -4.64 -22.72 -3.34
C GLN A 157 -3.80 -22.16 -4.47
N GLY A 158 -3.93 -20.85 -4.70
CA GLY A 158 -3.02 -20.06 -5.50
C GLY A 158 -1.97 -19.37 -4.62
N ALA A 159 -1.20 -18.48 -5.22
CA ALA A 159 -0.18 -17.71 -4.54
C ALA A 159 -0.32 -16.21 -4.82
N LEU A 160 -0.25 -15.40 -3.79
CA LEU A 160 -0.03 -13.98 -3.89
C LEU A 160 1.40 -13.69 -3.43
N VAL A 161 2.19 -13.13 -4.33
CA VAL A 161 3.60 -12.82 -4.12
C VAL A 161 3.76 -11.31 -4.25
N TRP A 162 4.51 -10.66 -3.36
CA TRP A 162 4.70 -9.20 -3.45
C TRP A 162 6.11 -8.78 -3.02
N LEU A 163 6.54 -7.68 -3.64
CA LEU A 163 7.83 -7.04 -3.41
C LEU A 163 7.63 -5.55 -3.14
N THR A 164 8.15 -5.08 -2.02
CA THR A 164 8.29 -3.65 -1.74
C THR A 164 9.66 -3.20 -2.23
N LEU A 165 9.71 -2.58 -3.40
CA LEU A 165 10.98 -2.25 -4.06
C LEU A 165 11.80 -1.20 -3.29
N SER A 166 11.15 -0.34 -2.50
CA SER A 166 11.83 0.73 -1.74
C SER A 166 12.74 0.20 -0.61
N ASN A 167 12.50 -1.03 -0.11
CA ASN A 167 13.25 -1.65 0.99
C ASN A 167 13.69 -3.09 0.72
N GLY A 168 13.34 -3.63 -0.45
CA GLY A 168 13.70 -4.99 -0.85
C GLY A 168 12.95 -6.11 -0.12
N ASP A 169 11.87 -5.81 0.62
CA ASP A 169 11.06 -6.81 1.32
C ASP A 169 10.24 -7.62 0.33
N PHE A 170 10.50 -8.93 0.28
CA PHE A 170 9.91 -9.85 -0.67
C PHE A 170 9.20 -10.97 0.06
N ARG A 171 7.90 -11.08 -0.15
CA ARG A 171 7.03 -12.02 0.58
C ARG A 171 6.08 -12.74 -0.35
N ALA A 172 5.54 -13.85 0.15
CA ALA A 172 4.51 -14.61 -0.52
C ALA A 172 3.56 -15.25 0.49
N CYS A 173 2.31 -15.44 0.12
CA CYS A 173 1.36 -16.25 0.88
C CYS A 173 0.55 -17.14 -0.06
N LYS A 174 0.07 -18.25 0.48
CA LYS A 174 -0.92 -19.11 -0.17
C LYS A 174 -2.29 -18.58 0.16
N CYS A 175 -3.11 -18.37 -0.83
CA CYS A 175 -4.51 -18.04 -0.59
C CYS A 175 -5.42 -18.66 -1.66
N THR A 176 -6.66 -18.91 -1.29
CA THR A 176 -7.69 -19.28 -2.27
C THR A 176 -8.22 -18.03 -2.95
N LEU A 177 -8.88 -18.19 -4.08
CA LEU A 177 -9.54 -17.04 -4.74
C LEU A 177 -10.55 -16.35 -3.80
N ARG A 178 -11.14 -17.08 -2.87
CA ARG A 178 -12.10 -16.56 -1.90
C ARG A 178 -11.43 -15.64 -0.87
N ASP A 179 -10.18 -15.96 -0.48
CA ASP A 179 -9.45 -15.21 0.53
C ASP A 179 -8.67 -14.03 -0.09
N LEU A 180 -8.48 -14.07 -1.42
CA LEU A 180 -7.71 -13.06 -2.17
C LEU A 180 -8.12 -11.61 -1.90
N PRO A 181 -9.41 -11.22 -1.84
CA PRO A 181 -9.77 -9.83 -1.52
C PRO A 181 -9.30 -9.40 -0.12
N GLY A 182 -9.30 -10.31 0.85
CA GLY A 182 -8.78 -10.06 2.19
C GLY A 182 -7.27 -9.84 2.22
N GLU A 183 -6.52 -10.65 1.46
CA GLU A 183 -5.07 -10.52 1.31
C GLU A 183 -4.68 -9.24 0.55
N ILE A 184 -5.41 -8.90 -0.51
CA ILE A 184 -5.21 -7.64 -1.23
C ILE A 184 -5.44 -6.43 -0.31
N ALA A 185 -6.52 -6.45 0.48
CA ALA A 185 -6.79 -5.38 1.44
C ALA A 185 -5.75 -5.32 2.58
N ARG A 186 -5.10 -6.44 2.90
CA ARG A 186 -4.02 -6.53 3.88
C ARG A 186 -2.72 -5.91 3.35
N ILE A 187 -2.35 -6.24 2.11
CA ILE A 187 -1.08 -5.87 1.47
C ILE A 187 -1.17 -4.47 0.86
N THR A 188 -2.36 -4.06 0.40
CA THR A 188 -2.61 -2.79 -0.30
C THR A 188 -1.62 -2.55 -1.46
N PRO A 189 -1.53 -3.47 -2.45
CA PRO A 189 -0.57 -3.36 -3.52
C PRO A 189 -0.82 -2.12 -4.38
N GLY A 190 0.26 -1.43 -4.76
CA GLY A 190 0.20 -0.32 -5.71
C GLY A 190 -0.05 -0.79 -7.15
N GLU A 191 0.31 -2.03 -7.45
CA GLU A 191 0.15 -2.64 -8.78
C GLU A 191 0.09 -4.17 -8.66
N ILE A 192 -0.71 -4.81 -9.51
CA ILE A 192 -0.82 -6.28 -9.58
C ILE A 192 -0.45 -6.77 -10.98
N LEU A 193 0.43 -7.77 -11.02
CA LEU A 193 0.81 -8.49 -12.23
C LEU A 193 -0.09 -9.70 -12.41
N LEU A 194 -0.67 -9.84 -13.60
CA LEU A 194 -1.48 -10.99 -14.00
C LEU A 194 -0.97 -11.56 -15.31
N SER A 195 -1.10 -12.88 -15.49
CA SER A 195 -0.90 -13.50 -16.81
C SER A 195 -2.06 -13.15 -17.75
N GLU A 196 -1.80 -13.21 -19.05
CA GLU A 196 -2.81 -12.95 -20.09
C GLU A 196 -4.04 -13.83 -19.87
N THR A 197 -3.86 -15.13 -19.65
CA THR A 197 -4.93 -16.10 -19.41
C THR A 197 -5.76 -15.76 -18.16
N VAL A 198 -5.15 -15.29 -17.09
CA VAL A 198 -5.84 -14.91 -15.84
C VAL A 198 -6.67 -13.64 -16.04
N LYS A 199 -6.12 -12.65 -16.73
CA LYS A 199 -6.82 -11.39 -17.00
C LYS A 199 -8.13 -11.59 -17.76
N GLU A 200 -8.14 -12.42 -18.79
CA GLU A 200 -9.33 -12.68 -19.61
C GLU A 200 -10.51 -13.22 -18.79
N THR A 201 -10.22 -13.96 -17.71
CA THR A 201 -11.25 -14.64 -16.91
C THR A 201 -11.63 -13.89 -15.62
N ARG A 202 -10.83 -12.89 -15.14
CA ARG A 202 -10.95 -12.37 -13.78
C ARG A 202 -10.66 -10.87 -13.62
N THR A 203 -11.03 -10.05 -14.59
CA THR A 203 -10.77 -8.60 -14.57
C THR A 203 -11.42 -7.88 -13.38
N ASN A 204 -12.57 -8.37 -12.89
CA ASN A 204 -13.35 -7.71 -11.84
C ASN A 204 -12.87 -7.97 -10.41
N ASP A 205 -11.94 -8.93 -10.21
CA ASP A 205 -11.45 -9.29 -8.88
C ASP A 205 -10.46 -8.24 -8.31
N PHE A 206 -9.97 -7.31 -9.15
CA PHE A 206 -8.94 -6.33 -8.83
C PHE A 206 -9.40 -4.87 -9.03
N ASP A 207 -10.70 -4.62 -8.92
CA ASP A 207 -11.27 -3.28 -9.10
C ASP A 207 -10.58 -2.22 -8.23
N GLY A 208 -10.15 -1.12 -8.86
CA GLY A 208 -9.50 0.02 -8.21
C GLY A 208 -7.97 -0.10 -8.06
N ILE A 209 -7.37 -1.25 -8.42
CA ILE A 209 -5.91 -1.44 -8.38
C ILE A 209 -5.36 -1.46 -9.81
N PRO A 210 -4.27 -0.74 -10.12
CA PRO A 210 -3.60 -0.84 -11.40
C PRO A 210 -3.16 -2.28 -11.70
N VAL A 211 -3.59 -2.81 -12.86
CA VAL A 211 -3.26 -4.17 -13.31
C VAL A 211 -2.35 -4.10 -14.53
N THR A 212 -1.20 -4.76 -14.44
CA THR A 212 -0.29 -4.98 -15.56
C THR A 212 -0.34 -6.43 -16.01
N THR A 213 -0.56 -6.64 -17.30
CA THR A 213 -0.65 -7.97 -17.90
C THR A 213 0.70 -8.36 -18.49
N LEU A 214 1.16 -9.56 -18.18
CA LEU A 214 2.38 -10.13 -18.72
C LEU A 214 2.06 -11.43 -19.48
N PRO A 215 2.82 -11.76 -20.53
CA PRO A 215 2.74 -13.06 -21.18
C PRO A 215 2.88 -14.22 -20.20
N ASP A 216 2.17 -15.31 -20.44
CA ASP A 216 2.13 -16.49 -19.52
C ASP A 216 3.49 -17.08 -19.19
N TRP A 217 4.49 -16.96 -20.08
CA TRP A 217 5.86 -17.46 -19.85
C TRP A 217 6.60 -16.71 -18.74
N HIS A 218 6.14 -15.52 -18.33
CA HIS A 218 6.66 -14.84 -17.13
C HIS A 218 6.25 -15.56 -15.84
N PHE A 219 5.22 -16.40 -15.87
CA PHE A 219 4.72 -17.15 -14.71
C PHE A 219 5.22 -18.59 -14.71
N ASP A 220 6.53 -18.77 -14.90
CA ASP A 220 7.21 -20.08 -14.91
C ASP A 220 7.89 -20.35 -13.56
N GLY A 221 7.37 -21.36 -12.83
CA GLY A 221 7.91 -21.74 -11.51
C GLY A 221 9.31 -22.35 -11.58
N GLN A 222 9.70 -23.05 -12.67
CA GLN A 222 11.04 -23.62 -12.82
C GLN A 222 12.08 -22.51 -12.98
N ARG A 223 11.76 -21.51 -13.78
CA ARG A 223 12.60 -20.33 -13.95
C ARG A 223 12.66 -19.51 -12.67
N GLY A 224 11.57 -19.36 -11.93
CA GLY A 224 11.55 -18.72 -10.61
C GLY A 224 12.47 -19.41 -9.61
N ALA A 225 12.46 -20.74 -9.56
CA ALA A 225 13.37 -21.50 -8.73
C ALA A 225 14.84 -21.29 -9.13
N ALA A 226 15.15 -21.23 -10.42
CA ALA A 226 16.48 -20.95 -10.92
C ALA A 226 16.95 -19.53 -10.52
N LEU A 227 16.10 -18.52 -10.67
CA LEU A 227 16.39 -17.13 -10.28
C LEU A 227 16.65 -16.98 -8.77
N ILE A 228 15.87 -17.68 -7.92
CA ILE A 228 16.11 -17.66 -6.47
C ILE A 228 17.48 -18.24 -6.15
N LYS A 229 17.87 -19.36 -6.77
CA LYS A 229 19.19 -19.96 -6.57
C LYS A 229 20.32 -19.05 -7.04
N GLU A 230 20.14 -18.41 -8.17
CA GLU A 230 21.13 -17.48 -8.75
C GLU A 230 21.33 -16.23 -7.88
N LYS A 231 20.22 -15.58 -7.47
CA LYS A 231 20.29 -14.30 -6.76
C LYS A 231 20.54 -14.44 -5.25
N PHE A 232 20.01 -15.49 -4.61
CA PHE A 232 20.00 -15.64 -3.16
C PHE A 232 20.79 -16.87 -2.64
N GLY A 233 21.34 -17.66 -3.54
CA GLY A 233 22.12 -18.86 -3.21
C GLY A 233 21.31 -20.17 -3.25
N LEU A 234 22.05 -21.29 -3.35
CA LEU A 234 21.46 -22.61 -3.56
C LEU A 234 20.53 -23.07 -2.41
N GLU A 235 20.84 -22.65 -1.19
CA GLU A 235 20.10 -23.06 0.02
C GLU A 235 18.84 -22.22 0.27
N ALA A 236 18.67 -21.12 -0.46
CA ALA A 236 17.57 -20.17 -0.20
C ALA A 236 16.16 -20.78 -0.37
N LEU A 237 15.99 -21.73 -1.30
CA LEU A 237 14.71 -22.42 -1.51
C LEU A 237 14.34 -23.29 -0.31
N ALA A 238 15.25 -24.15 0.14
CA ALA A 238 15.02 -25.06 1.25
C ALA A 238 14.85 -24.31 2.58
N ALA A 239 15.73 -23.33 2.85
CA ALA A 239 15.69 -22.53 4.06
C ALA A 239 14.40 -21.70 4.22
N ARG A 240 13.68 -21.43 3.12
CA ARG A 240 12.42 -20.67 3.09
C ARG A 240 11.18 -21.53 2.84
N GLY A 241 11.32 -22.86 2.71
CA GLY A 241 10.20 -23.77 2.45
C GLY A 241 9.54 -23.60 1.09
N LEU A 242 10.27 -23.08 0.09
CA LEU A 242 9.74 -22.75 -1.24
C LEU A 242 9.90 -23.87 -2.28
N GLU A 243 10.56 -25.00 -1.94
CA GLU A 243 10.92 -26.04 -2.91
C GLU A 243 9.71 -26.68 -3.63
N ASN A 244 8.59 -26.79 -2.92
CA ASN A 244 7.39 -27.43 -3.42
C ASN A 244 6.23 -26.46 -3.67
N GLU A 245 6.54 -25.20 -3.99
CA GLU A 245 5.58 -24.12 -4.13
C GLU A 245 5.60 -23.53 -5.55
N PRO A 246 5.14 -24.28 -6.58
CA PRO A 246 5.28 -23.85 -7.98
C PRO A 246 4.54 -22.54 -8.28
N GLU A 247 3.40 -22.27 -7.65
CA GLU A 247 2.64 -21.04 -7.84
C GLU A 247 3.38 -19.83 -7.26
N ILE A 248 4.02 -19.98 -6.09
CA ILE A 248 4.86 -18.92 -5.50
C ILE A 248 6.08 -18.66 -6.38
N LEU A 249 6.75 -19.72 -6.83
CA LEU A 249 7.92 -19.58 -7.70
C LEU A 249 7.58 -18.92 -9.03
N ALA A 250 6.40 -19.20 -9.58
CA ALA A 250 5.89 -18.52 -10.79
C ALA A 250 5.66 -17.02 -10.54
N GLY A 251 5.06 -16.66 -9.40
CA GLY A 251 4.89 -15.25 -9.01
C GLY A 251 6.23 -14.53 -8.80
N VAL A 252 7.20 -15.20 -8.19
CA VAL A 252 8.57 -14.67 -8.03
C VAL A 252 9.22 -14.39 -9.40
N ASN A 253 9.09 -15.32 -10.38
CA ASN A 253 9.61 -15.09 -11.73
C ASN A 253 8.97 -13.87 -12.39
N ALA A 254 7.63 -13.72 -12.26
CA ALA A 254 6.92 -12.59 -12.83
C ALA A 254 7.38 -11.25 -12.23
N ILE A 255 7.50 -11.17 -10.91
CA ILE A 255 7.94 -9.95 -10.21
C ILE A 255 9.40 -9.60 -10.58
N LEU A 256 10.32 -10.55 -10.46
CA LEU A 256 11.73 -10.28 -10.73
C LEU A 256 11.96 -9.89 -12.19
N GLY A 257 11.34 -10.60 -13.15
CA GLY A 257 11.43 -10.26 -14.57
C GLY A 257 10.84 -8.89 -14.88
N TYR A 258 9.72 -8.51 -14.26
CA TYR A 258 9.11 -7.19 -14.44
C TYR A 258 9.97 -6.07 -13.85
N VAL A 259 10.53 -6.27 -12.66
CA VAL A 259 11.40 -5.27 -12.03
C VAL A 259 12.70 -5.10 -12.81
N GLU A 260 13.30 -6.18 -13.33
CA GLU A 260 14.47 -6.08 -14.21
C GLU A 260 14.18 -5.29 -15.48
N GLN A 261 13.01 -5.48 -16.09
CA GLN A 261 12.60 -4.72 -17.27
C GLN A 261 12.32 -3.23 -16.97
N THR A 262 11.82 -2.91 -15.79
CA THR A 262 11.43 -1.54 -15.43
C THR A 262 12.57 -0.72 -14.85
N GLN A 263 13.47 -1.34 -14.07
CA GLN A 263 14.58 -0.63 -13.41
C GLN A 263 15.88 -0.66 -14.23
N CYS A 264 15.99 -1.53 -15.23
CA CYS A 264 17.16 -1.67 -16.16
C CYS A 264 18.51 -1.97 -15.50
N ASP A 265 18.59 -2.23 -14.19
CA ASP A 265 19.79 -2.48 -13.41
C ASP A 265 19.68 -3.70 -12.50
N ALA A 266 20.82 -4.23 -12.05
CA ALA A 266 20.88 -5.31 -11.06
C ALA A 266 20.32 -4.84 -9.70
N LEU A 267 19.59 -5.72 -9.00
CA LEU A 267 18.94 -5.45 -7.73
C LEU A 267 19.61 -6.25 -6.59
N PRO A 268 20.80 -5.86 -6.13
CA PRO A 268 21.59 -6.65 -5.17
C PRO A 268 21.02 -6.65 -3.74
N PHE A 269 20.06 -5.79 -3.44
CA PHE A 269 19.54 -5.58 -2.07
C PHE A 269 18.24 -6.33 -1.78
N LEU A 270 17.68 -7.03 -2.77
CA LEU A 270 16.46 -7.79 -2.56
C LEU A 270 16.70 -8.89 -1.51
N ARG A 271 15.75 -9.06 -0.63
CA ARG A 271 15.72 -10.17 0.32
C ARG A 271 15.14 -11.41 -0.36
N ALA A 272 15.63 -12.60 0.05
CA ALA A 272 15.01 -13.83 -0.44
C ALA A 272 13.53 -13.88 -0.04
N PRO A 273 12.63 -14.36 -0.93
CA PRO A 273 11.20 -14.41 -0.65
C PRO A 273 10.90 -15.19 0.65
N VAL A 274 10.03 -14.63 1.50
CA VAL A 274 9.58 -15.26 2.73
C VAL A 274 8.15 -15.73 2.54
N LEU A 275 7.92 -17.02 2.78
CA LEU A 275 6.57 -17.56 2.84
C LEU A 275 5.92 -17.15 4.16
N GLU A 276 4.88 -16.35 4.09
CA GLU A 276 4.04 -16.02 5.24
C GLU A 276 3.01 -17.12 5.46
N GLU A 277 2.94 -17.60 6.68
CA GLU A 277 1.85 -18.47 7.09
C GLU A 277 0.66 -17.61 7.51
N ASN A 278 -0.48 -17.78 6.83
CA ASN A 278 -1.72 -17.08 7.18
C ASN A 278 -2.17 -17.39 8.62
N SER A 279 -1.72 -18.52 9.16
CA SER A 279 -1.95 -18.92 10.55
C SER A 279 -1.19 -18.09 11.59
N ALA A 280 -0.19 -17.32 11.20
CA ALA A 280 0.62 -16.49 12.11
C ALA A 280 -0.15 -15.25 12.59
N TYR A 281 -1.16 -14.81 11.85
CA TYR A 281 -1.91 -13.58 12.11
C TYR A 281 -3.38 -13.86 12.44
N VAL A 282 -3.99 -12.95 13.20
CA VAL A 282 -5.45 -12.88 13.35
C VAL A 282 -6.01 -12.40 12.00
N ALA A 283 -6.77 -13.26 11.33
CA ALA A 283 -7.29 -12.96 10.00
C ALA A 283 -8.37 -11.86 10.08
N LEU A 284 -8.24 -10.87 9.21
CA LEU A 284 -9.18 -9.77 9.00
C LEU A 284 -9.50 -9.71 7.51
N ASP A 285 -10.75 -9.84 7.14
CA ASP A 285 -11.17 -9.60 5.76
C ASP A 285 -11.22 -8.10 5.42
N ALA A 286 -11.40 -7.75 4.16
CA ALA A 286 -11.49 -6.37 3.71
C ALA A 286 -12.64 -5.60 4.38
N VAL A 287 -13.74 -6.29 4.65
CA VAL A 287 -14.93 -5.70 5.29
C VAL A 287 -14.65 -5.39 6.75
N ALA A 288 -14.00 -6.32 7.47
CA ALA A 288 -13.63 -6.11 8.87
C ALA A 288 -12.64 -4.95 9.02
N ARG A 289 -11.62 -4.85 8.16
CA ARG A 289 -10.65 -3.73 8.16
C ARG A 289 -11.35 -2.40 8.01
N ARG A 290 -12.29 -2.29 7.07
CA ARG A 290 -13.05 -1.08 6.80
C ARG A 290 -14.06 -0.77 7.93
N ASN A 291 -14.80 -1.78 8.42
CA ASN A 291 -15.80 -1.60 9.48
C ASN A 291 -15.17 -1.20 10.81
N LEU A 292 -13.94 -1.62 11.08
CA LEU A 292 -13.17 -1.25 12.26
C LEU A 292 -12.41 0.06 12.11
N GLU A 293 -12.44 0.69 10.93
CA GLU A 293 -11.77 1.97 10.64
C GLU A 293 -10.31 1.99 11.10
N ILE A 294 -9.56 0.93 10.75
CA ILE A 294 -8.16 0.76 11.21
C ILE A 294 -7.28 1.88 10.64
N SER A 295 -7.31 2.09 9.32
CA SER A 295 -6.50 3.09 8.61
C SER A 295 -7.30 4.02 7.71
N GLU A 296 -8.56 3.67 7.42
CA GLU A 296 -9.47 4.43 6.57
C GLU A 296 -10.84 4.51 7.20
N THR A 297 -11.53 5.65 7.08
CA THR A 297 -12.90 5.79 7.53
C THR A 297 -13.86 5.01 6.63
N ILE A 298 -15.02 4.61 7.16
CA ILE A 298 -16.06 3.93 6.36
C ILE A 298 -16.50 4.77 5.16
N ARG A 299 -16.51 6.09 5.32
CA ARG A 299 -16.94 7.03 4.28
C ARG A 299 -15.83 7.41 3.30
N GLY A 300 -14.56 7.11 3.61
CA GLY A 300 -13.41 7.53 2.82
C GLY A 300 -13.09 9.02 2.94
N ASP A 301 -13.65 9.69 3.95
CA ASP A 301 -13.36 11.09 4.28
C ASP A 301 -12.17 11.21 5.27
N GLU A 302 -11.67 12.42 5.46
CA GLU A 302 -10.67 12.72 6.48
C GLU A 302 -11.33 12.70 7.87
N GLY A 303 -11.18 11.58 8.58
CA GLY A 303 -11.67 11.39 9.93
C GLY A 303 -10.65 10.68 10.82
N ASP A 304 -10.99 10.51 12.10
CA ASP A 304 -10.16 9.80 13.04
C ASP A 304 -10.29 8.28 12.80
N THR A 305 -9.16 7.65 12.54
CA THR A 305 -9.01 6.20 12.42
C THR A 305 -8.17 5.68 13.59
N LEU A 306 -8.17 4.36 13.82
CA LEU A 306 -7.33 3.77 14.85
C LEU A 306 -5.86 4.17 14.66
N MET A 307 -5.34 4.03 13.42
CA MET A 307 -3.97 4.41 13.08
C MET A 307 -3.67 5.87 13.42
N ARG A 308 -4.58 6.80 13.07
CA ARG A 308 -4.36 8.23 13.32
C ARG A 308 -4.29 8.56 14.80
N VAL A 309 -5.07 7.88 15.63
CA VAL A 309 -5.10 8.09 17.08
C VAL A 309 -3.84 7.56 17.77
N VAL A 310 -3.32 6.41 17.35
CA VAL A 310 -2.17 5.77 18.01
C VAL A 310 -0.81 6.11 17.40
N ASP A 311 -0.75 6.82 16.25
CA ASP A 311 0.51 7.17 15.57
C ASP A 311 1.16 8.40 16.19
N HIS A 312 2.02 8.16 17.17
CA HIS A 312 2.93 9.14 17.78
C HIS A 312 4.39 8.90 17.35
N CYS A 313 4.61 8.15 16.29
CA CYS A 313 5.94 7.88 15.77
C CYS A 313 6.68 9.16 15.35
N ARG A 314 7.98 9.19 15.56
CA ARG A 314 8.87 10.27 15.15
C ARG A 314 9.38 10.10 13.72
N THR A 315 9.40 8.86 13.23
CA THR A 315 9.91 8.51 11.92
C THR A 315 8.80 7.98 11.01
N THR A 316 8.93 8.22 9.72
CA THR A 316 8.01 7.65 8.74
C THR A 316 8.12 6.12 8.68
N MET A 317 9.31 5.57 8.93
CA MET A 317 9.56 4.13 9.07
C MET A 317 8.76 3.53 10.24
N GLY A 318 8.75 4.20 11.40
CA GLY A 318 7.96 3.81 12.57
C GLY A 318 6.47 3.81 12.28
N SER A 319 5.94 4.85 11.61
CA SER A 319 4.54 4.90 11.20
C SER A 319 4.17 3.76 10.25
N ARG A 320 5.03 3.40 9.27
CA ARG A 320 4.81 2.24 8.39
C ARG A 320 4.79 0.92 9.18
N THR A 321 5.72 0.75 10.10
CA THR A 321 5.78 -0.43 10.97
C THR A 321 4.54 -0.54 11.86
N LEU A 322 4.11 0.56 12.45
CA LEU A 322 2.89 0.63 13.27
C LEU A 322 1.64 0.25 12.45
N LEU A 323 1.50 0.82 11.25
CA LEU A 323 0.42 0.47 10.32
C LEU A 323 0.44 -1.02 9.97
N HIS A 324 1.63 -1.55 9.67
CA HIS A 324 1.81 -2.97 9.41
C HIS A 324 1.35 -3.82 10.60
N TRP A 325 1.72 -3.49 11.84
CA TRP A 325 1.33 -4.25 13.03
C TRP A 325 -0.18 -4.22 13.29
N LEU A 326 -0.84 -3.10 13.03
CA LEU A 326 -2.30 -3.01 13.16
C LEU A 326 -3.04 -3.84 12.09
N HIS A 327 -2.49 -3.94 10.90
CA HIS A 327 -3.05 -4.77 9.83
C HIS A 327 -2.66 -6.26 9.93
N HIS A 328 -1.66 -6.60 10.76
CA HIS A 328 -1.11 -7.94 10.97
C HIS A 328 -1.03 -8.29 12.46
N PRO A 329 -2.17 -8.27 13.19
CA PRO A 329 -2.17 -8.63 14.61
C PRO A 329 -1.77 -10.11 14.77
N LEU A 330 -0.86 -10.37 15.72
CA LEU A 330 -0.19 -11.67 15.86
C LEU A 330 -1.03 -12.66 16.68
N ARG A 331 -0.95 -13.94 16.32
CA ARG A 331 -1.49 -15.05 17.11
C ARG A 331 -0.45 -15.65 18.07
N ASP A 332 0.84 -15.40 17.85
CA ASP A 332 1.90 -15.85 18.74
C ASP A 332 1.98 -14.94 19.98
N PHE A 333 1.45 -15.42 21.08
CA PHE A 333 1.44 -14.70 22.35
C PHE A 333 2.83 -14.51 22.96
N ALA A 334 3.85 -15.28 22.57
CA ALA A 334 5.20 -15.03 23.06
C ALA A 334 5.76 -13.73 22.48
N VAL A 335 5.58 -13.53 21.17
CA VAL A 335 5.98 -12.29 20.49
C VAL A 335 5.13 -11.12 20.97
N VAL A 336 3.81 -11.30 21.11
CA VAL A 336 2.91 -10.26 21.61
C VAL A 336 3.31 -9.80 23.02
N ARG A 337 3.56 -10.74 23.93
CA ARG A 337 4.02 -10.42 25.30
C ARG A 337 5.35 -9.68 25.32
N SER A 338 6.29 -10.03 24.43
CA SER A 338 7.56 -9.31 24.35
C SER A 338 7.39 -7.85 23.96
N ARG A 339 6.41 -7.55 23.08
CA ARG A 339 6.02 -6.16 22.76
C ARG A 339 5.38 -5.46 23.97
N HIS A 340 4.43 -6.14 24.65
CA HIS A 340 3.82 -5.59 25.87
C HIS A 340 4.84 -5.29 26.96
N GLU A 341 5.86 -6.14 27.13
CA GLU A 341 6.94 -5.91 28.08
C GLU A 341 7.79 -4.71 27.71
N ALA A 342 8.07 -4.53 26.43
CA ALA A 342 8.79 -3.35 25.94
C ALA A 342 7.99 -2.05 26.15
N VAL A 343 6.71 -2.06 25.84
CA VAL A 343 5.80 -0.92 26.09
C VAL A 343 5.70 -0.62 27.60
N ASP A 344 5.59 -1.65 28.44
CA ASP A 344 5.51 -1.52 29.90
C ASP A 344 6.80 -0.89 30.49
N GLU A 345 7.97 -1.28 29.97
CA GLU A 345 9.23 -0.68 30.37
C GLU A 345 9.29 0.79 29.98
N LEU A 346 8.98 1.12 28.73
CA LEU A 346 8.98 2.50 28.22
C LEU A 346 7.94 3.39 28.95
N LEU A 347 6.83 2.82 29.39
CA LEU A 347 5.83 3.55 30.18
C LEU A 347 6.33 3.85 31.59
N LYS A 348 6.98 2.90 32.26
CA LYS A 348 7.48 3.01 33.65
C LYS A 348 8.77 3.79 33.74
N ASP A 349 9.66 3.67 32.75
CA ASP A 349 10.95 4.37 32.72
C ASP A 349 10.89 5.58 31.77
N THR A 350 10.48 6.71 32.36
CA THR A 350 10.34 7.97 31.62
C THR A 350 11.67 8.50 31.09
N THR A 351 12.78 8.19 31.75
CA THR A 351 14.13 8.59 31.31
C THR A 351 14.52 7.83 30.05
N LEU A 352 14.45 6.50 30.09
CA LEU A 352 14.72 5.65 28.93
C LEU A 352 13.80 6.03 27.74
N ARG A 353 12.53 6.29 28.02
CA ARG A 353 11.58 6.74 26.99
C ARG A 353 11.99 8.08 26.38
N GLY A 354 12.41 9.04 27.19
CA GLY A 354 12.86 10.35 26.72
C GLY A 354 14.14 10.27 25.89
N GLU A 355 15.10 9.45 26.31
CA GLU A 355 16.33 9.20 25.57
C GLU A 355 16.07 8.50 24.23
N LEU A 356 15.18 7.49 24.21
CA LEU A 356 14.76 6.82 22.97
C LEU A 356 14.05 7.81 22.02
N ASP A 357 13.15 8.64 22.55
CA ASP A 357 12.47 9.68 21.76
C ASP A 357 13.47 10.66 21.12
N ALA A 358 14.51 11.07 21.85
CA ALA A 358 15.57 11.93 21.34
C ALA A 358 16.40 11.27 20.23
N CYS A 359 16.73 9.97 20.39
CA CYS A 359 17.46 9.20 19.38
C CYS A 359 16.71 9.08 18.06
N VAL A 360 15.40 8.79 18.11
CA VAL A 360 14.61 8.57 16.89
C VAL A 360 14.12 9.89 16.26
N ASN A 361 14.07 10.98 17.01
CA ASN A 361 13.59 12.26 16.52
C ASN A 361 14.53 12.86 15.47
N GLY A 362 13.98 13.21 14.31
CA GLY A 362 14.73 13.81 13.19
C GLY A 362 15.66 12.82 12.47
N LEU A 363 15.49 11.52 12.64
CA LEU A 363 16.11 10.53 11.75
C LEU A 363 15.48 10.61 10.36
N PRO A 364 16.29 10.58 9.28
CA PRO A 364 15.77 10.45 7.93
C PRO A 364 15.17 9.06 7.71
N ASP A 365 14.51 8.87 6.60
CA ASP A 365 14.03 7.55 6.17
C ASP A 365 15.22 6.66 5.74
N ILE A 366 15.87 6.02 6.72
CA ILE A 366 17.06 5.19 6.50
C ILE A 366 16.72 4.00 5.62
N GLU A 367 15.53 3.43 5.77
CA GLU A 367 15.06 2.29 4.99
C GLU A 367 15.01 2.61 3.50
N ARG A 368 14.34 3.69 3.12
CA ARG A 368 14.24 4.13 1.73
C ARG A 368 15.57 4.68 1.21
N ASN A 369 16.38 5.27 2.06
CA ASN A 369 17.72 5.72 1.69
C ASN A 369 18.64 4.54 1.36
N ALA A 370 18.60 3.47 2.15
CA ALA A 370 19.36 2.24 1.86
C ALA A 370 18.94 1.61 0.52
N GLY A 371 17.64 1.53 0.23
CA GLY A 371 17.13 1.09 -1.08
C GLY A 371 17.63 1.98 -2.22
N ARG A 372 17.67 3.31 -2.04
CA ARG A 372 18.19 4.24 -3.06
C ARG A 372 19.70 4.20 -3.22
N ILE A 373 20.47 3.91 -2.18
CA ILE A 373 21.90 3.61 -2.31
C ILE A 373 22.06 2.38 -3.20
N ALA A 374 21.32 1.33 -2.94
CA ALA A 374 21.38 0.10 -3.71
C ALA A 374 21.01 0.30 -5.19
N LEU A 375 20.01 1.14 -5.47
CA LEU A 375 19.58 1.51 -6.82
C LEU A 375 20.37 2.67 -7.43
N ARG A 376 21.44 3.13 -6.79
CA ARG A 376 22.26 4.29 -7.23
C ARG A 376 21.46 5.57 -7.51
N SER A 377 20.29 5.70 -6.91
CA SER A 377 19.35 6.81 -7.12
C SER A 377 19.29 7.79 -5.97
N ILE A 378 20.07 7.58 -4.90
CA ILE A 378 20.12 8.47 -3.73
C ILE A 378 20.64 9.85 -4.11
N ARG A 379 20.00 10.89 -3.56
CA ARG A 379 20.40 12.29 -3.78
C ARG A 379 21.48 12.71 -2.79
N PRO A 380 22.34 13.69 -3.16
CA PRO A 380 23.43 14.12 -2.29
C PRO A 380 22.98 14.55 -0.90
N ARG A 381 21.90 15.32 -0.79
CA ARG A 381 21.33 15.76 0.51
C ARG A 381 20.78 14.63 1.36
N GLU A 382 20.23 13.60 0.73
CA GLU A 382 19.71 12.42 1.44
C GLU A 382 20.87 11.61 2.03
N LEU A 383 21.97 11.49 1.29
CA LEU A 383 23.18 10.81 1.77
C LEU A 383 23.87 11.63 2.88
N ALA A 384 23.86 12.96 2.80
CA ALA A 384 24.35 13.81 3.87
C ALA A 384 23.47 13.71 5.13
N ALA A 385 22.13 13.70 4.98
CA ALA A 385 21.23 13.49 6.10
C ALA A 385 21.44 12.11 6.77
N LEU A 386 21.70 11.06 5.97
CA LEU A 386 22.07 9.75 6.50
C LEU A 386 23.40 9.82 7.29
N ARG A 387 24.45 10.45 6.73
CA ARG A 387 25.73 10.69 7.41
C ARG A 387 25.53 11.31 8.79
N ASP A 388 24.77 12.43 8.84
CA ASP A 388 24.54 13.20 10.04
C ASP A 388 23.65 12.46 11.07
N SER A 389 22.96 11.41 10.66
CA SER A 389 22.10 10.59 11.52
C SER A 389 22.80 9.37 12.14
N LEU A 390 24.00 9.00 11.67
CA LEU A 390 24.70 7.80 12.17
C LEU A 390 25.03 7.89 13.67
N GLU A 391 25.39 9.06 14.20
CA GLU A 391 25.63 9.26 15.64
C GLU A 391 24.39 8.97 16.49
N LYS A 392 23.19 9.21 15.95
CA LYS A 392 21.92 8.88 16.64
C LYS A 392 21.69 7.37 16.68
N LEU A 393 22.11 6.64 15.64
CA LEU A 393 22.06 5.17 15.62
C LEU A 393 23.02 4.59 16.67
N ASP A 394 24.22 5.15 16.79
CA ASP A 394 25.18 4.74 17.83
C ASP A 394 24.61 5.02 19.23
N SER A 395 23.97 6.17 19.41
CA SER A 395 23.28 6.52 20.67
C SER A 395 22.14 5.54 20.98
N PHE A 396 21.31 5.20 19.99
CA PHE A 396 20.26 4.20 20.13
C PHE A 396 20.83 2.82 20.49
N ALA A 397 21.90 2.40 19.82
CA ALA A 397 22.57 1.13 20.11
C ALA A 397 23.10 1.09 21.56
N ALA A 398 23.64 2.20 22.07
CA ALA A 398 24.12 2.31 23.45
C ALA A 398 23.00 2.19 24.49
N LEU A 399 21.79 2.68 24.20
CA LEU A 399 20.62 2.54 25.08
C LEU A 399 20.26 1.07 25.34
N GLY A 400 20.61 0.16 24.46
CA GLY A 400 20.36 -1.27 24.64
C GLY A 400 20.95 -1.84 25.92
N GLN A 401 22.02 -1.25 26.43
CA GLN A 401 22.62 -1.68 27.71
C GLN A 401 21.76 -1.31 28.93
N GLN A 402 20.94 -0.29 28.82
CA GLN A 402 20.05 0.19 29.89
C GLN A 402 18.69 -0.56 29.85
N CYS A 403 18.30 -1.12 28.69
CA CYS A 403 17.03 -1.81 28.51
C CYS A 403 16.96 -3.12 29.30
N ARG A 404 15.86 -3.36 30.01
CA ARG A 404 15.52 -4.63 30.67
C ARG A 404 14.81 -5.58 29.71
N SER A 405 13.94 -5.04 28.85
CA SER A 405 13.22 -5.80 27.83
C SER A 405 14.20 -6.47 26.87
N PRO A 406 14.13 -7.80 26.69
CA PRO A 406 14.96 -8.50 25.72
C PRO A 406 14.73 -8.00 24.28
N LEU A 407 13.48 -7.59 23.98
CA LEU A 407 13.12 -7.05 22.66
C LEU A 407 13.84 -5.73 22.41
N LEU A 408 13.74 -4.74 23.30
CA LEU A 408 14.40 -3.44 23.13
C LEU A 408 15.92 -3.60 23.04
N ARG A 409 16.51 -4.49 23.84
CA ARG A 409 17.93 -4.79 23.79
C ARG A 409 18.34 -5.37 22.45
N SER A 410 17.57 -6.33 21.92
CA SER A 410 17.82 -6.93 20.62
C SER A 410 17.70 -5.92 19.48
N LEU A 411 16.70 -5.04 19.52
CA LEU A 411 16.54 -3.97 18.54
C LEU A 411 17.73 -3.00 18.54
N ALA A 412 18.17 -2.59 19.73
CA ALA A 412 19.35 -1.73 19.87
C ALA A 412 20.63 -2.40 19.34
N GLN A 413 20.82 -3.69 19.60
CA GLN A 413 21.96 -4.45 19.06
C GLN A 413 21.93 -4.57 17.53
N THR A 414 20.74 -4.73 16.95
CA THR A 414 20.58 -4.82 15.49
C THR A 414 20.84 -3.48 14.79
N ALA A 415 20.70 -2.37 15.49
CA ALA A 415 20.92 -1.02 14.93
C ALA A 415 22.40 -0.61 14.86
N VAL A 416 23.33 -1.46 15.32
CA VAL A 416 24.77 -1.17 15.28
C VAL A 416 25.24 -1.15 13.82
N ILE A 417 25.84 -0.05 13.40
CA ILE A 417 26.45 0.13 12.06
C ILE A 417 27.97 0.24 12.23
N ASP A 418 28.71 -0.36 11.30
CA ASP A 418 30.18 -0.27 11.29
C ASP A 418 30.62 1.21 11.12
N ILE A 419 31.51 1.68 11.97
CA ILE A 419 32.07 3.03 11.96
C ILE A 419 32.70 3.42 10.61
N VAL A 420 33.12 2.42 9.83
CA VAL A 420 33.68 2.64 8.48
C VAL A 420 32.71 3.38 7.58
N LEU A 421 31.40 3.13 7.68
CA LEU A 421 30.39 3.89 6.89
C LEU A 421 30.40 5.38 7.25
N SER A 422 30.43 5.70 8.55
CA SER A 422 30.50 7.08 9.01
C SER A 422 31.76 7.78 8.49
N GLN A 423 32.90 7.11 8.59
CA GLN A 423 34.20 7.62 8.10
C GLN A 423 34.17 7.86 6.57
N GLU A 424 33.65 6.93 5.78
CA GLU A 424 33.51 7.06 4.34
C GLU A 424 32.60 8.25 3.97
N LEU A 425 31.44 8.36 4.61
CA LEU A 425 30.51 9.44 4.31
C LEU A 425 31.04 10.81 4.70
N HIS A 426 31.69 10.96 5.88
CA HIS A 426 32.33 12.22 6.27
C HIS A 426 33.51 12.61 5.39
N LYS A 427 34.26 11.62 4.89
CA LYS A 427 35.39 11.88 3.99
C LYS A 427 34.95 12.38 2.62
N TRP A 428 33.88 11.79 2.07
CA TRP A 428 33.54 11.99 0.66
C TRP A 428 32.35 12.91 0.42
N VAL A 429 31.39 13.00 1.31
CA VAL A 429 30.17 13.79 1.12
C VAL A 429 30.39 15.21 1.68
N ALA A 430 30.15 16.22 0.87
CA ALA A 430 30.21 17.62 1.31
C ALA A 430 29.27 17.88 2.50
N GLN A 431 29.61 18.82 3.37
CA GLN A 431 28.81 19.14 4.55
C GLN A 431 27.39 19.59 4.16
N GLU A 432 27.30 20.50 3.22
CA GLU A 432 26.05 20.98 2.63
C GLU A 432 26.08 20.75 1.11
N PRO A 433 25.82 19.54 0.62
CA PRO A 433 25.90 19.26 -0.79
C PRO A 433 24.77 19.93 -1.57
N ALA A 434 24.98 20.17 -2.85
CA ALA A 434 23.93 20.59 -3.76
C ALA A 434 22.78 19.58 -3.81
N THR A 435 21.61 20.02 -4.26
CA THR A 435 20.43 19.15 -4.31
C THR A 435 20.58 18.03 -5.33
N LEU A 436 21.20 18.32 -6.46
CA LEU A 436 21.38 17.39 -7.57
C LEU A 436 22.86 17.25 -7.94
N LEU A 437 23.30 16.05 -8.24
CA LEU A 437 24.68 15.75 -8.66
C LEU A 437 25.17 16.64 -9.84
N ARG A 438 24.31 16.95 -10.78
CA ARG A 438 24.63 17.81 -11.95
C ARG A 438 24.90 19.28 -11.60
N GLU A 439 24.58 19.70 -10.38
CA GLU A 439 24.87 21.06 -9.91
C GLU A 439 26.32 21.22 -9.46
N GLY A 440 26.98 20.11 -9.14
CA GLY A 440 28.33 20.07 -8.59
C GLY A 440 28.36 20.32 -7.07
N ASP A 441 29.57 20.41 -6.51
CA ASP A 441 29.83 20.68 -5.08
C ASP A 441 29.18 19.65 -4.13
N VAL A 442 29.20 18.36 -4.53
CA VAL A 442 28.66 17.23 -3.75
C VAL A 442 29.74 16.43 -3.00
N ILE A 443 30.97 16.44 -3.53
CA ILE A 443 32.13 15.80 -2.89
C ILE A 443 32.80 16.79 -1.92
N ALA A 444 33.24 16.31 -0.77
CA ALA A 444 33.89 17.11 0.25
C ALA A 444 35.21 17.72 -0.29
N ALA A 445 35.54 18.95 0.13
CA ALA A 445 36.83 19.53 -0.15
C ALA A 445 37.96 18.74 0.55
N GLY A 446 39.07 18.54 -0.13
CA GLY A 446 40.20 17.74 0.37
C GLY A 446 40.05 16.24 0.16
N ALA A 447 38.95 15.76 -0.42
CA ALA A 447 38.72 14.36 -0.72
C ALA A 447 39.50 13.87 -1.96
N ASP A 448 39.66 14.72 -2.97
CA ASP A 448 40.36 14.43 -4.24
C ASP A 448 41.11 15.65 -4.75
N GLU A 449 42.44 15.55 -4.89
CA GLU A 449 43.31 16.64 -5.28
C GLU A 449 43.03 17.16 -6.68
N GLU A 450 42.67 16.28 -7.62
CA GLU A 450 42.33 16.68 -8.99
C GLU A 450 41.04 17.53 -9.01
N LEU A 451 40.02 17.10 -8.29
CA LEU A 451 38.76 17.82 -8.18
C LEU A 451 38.97 19.20 -7.54
N ASP A 452 39.75 19.28 -6.47
CA ASP A 452 40.05 20.55 -5.78
C ASP A 452 40.79 21.51 -6.69
N SER A 453 41.75 21.02 -7.49
CA SER A 453 42.44 21.80 -8.48
C SER A 453 41.49 22.36 -9.58
N LEU A 454 40.55 21.52 -10.05
CA LEU A 454 39.56 21.95 -11.04
C LEU A 454 38.56 22.97 -10.48
N ARG A 455 38.15 22.83 -9.21
CA ARG A 455 37.29 23.78 -8.49
C ARG A 455 38.04 25.13 -8.28
N ALA A 456 39.29 25.08 -7.88
CA ALA A 456 40.10 26.29 -7.73
C ALA A 456 40.24 27.06 -9.06
N MET A 457 40.38 26.36 -10.19
CA MET A 457 40.39 26.98 -11.52
C MET A 457 39.04 27.61 -11.88
N ARG A 458 37.92 26.98 -11.47
CA ARG A 458 36.56 27.51 -11.65
C ARG A 458 36.30 28.76 -10.82
N ASP A 459 36.67 28.71 -9.55
CA ASP A 459 36.32 29.73 -8.54
C ASP A 459 37.20 30.96 -8.62
N ASN A 460 38.45 30.81 -9.04
CA ASN A 460 39.36 31.94 -9.33
C ASN A 460 38.96 32.75 -10.57
N ALA A 461 37.92 32.31 -11.29
CA ALA A 461 37.35 33.04 -12.42
C ALA A 461 36.89 34.47 -12.02
N GLY A 462 36.30 34.64 -10.85
CA GLY A 462 35.83 35.93 -10.35
C GLY A 462 36.96 36.91 -10.10
N GLU A 463 38.04 36.50 -9.47
CA GLU A 463 39.22 37.31 -9.20
C GLU A 463 39.94 37.71 -10.50
N PHE A 464 40.09 36.76 -11.45
CA PHE A 464 40.65 37.06 -12.76
C PHE A 464 39.85 38.13 -13.52
N LEU A 465 38.51 38.06 -13.51
CA LEU A 465 37.65 39.03 -14.18
C LEU A 465 37.72 40.41 -13.56
N VAL A 466 37.78 40.53 -12.23
CA VAL A 466 37.95 41.79 -11.52
C VAL A 466 39.31 42.41 -11.85
N ASN A 467 40.37 41.61 -11.82
CA ASN A 467 41.72 42.05 -12.18
C ASN A 467 41.83 42.42 -13.66
N LEU A 468 41.20 41.67 -14.56
CA LEU A 468 41.14 41.97 -15.99
C LEU A 468 40.35 43.26 -16.21
N GLU A 469 39.22 43.47 -15.55
CA GLU A 469 38.42 44.69 -15.66
C GLU A 469 39.21 45.90 -15.23
N ALA A 470 39.90 45.83 -14.09
CA ALA A 470 40.74 46.93 -13.56
C ALA A 470 41.86 47.27 -14.55
N ARG A 471 42.59 46.27 -15.04
CA ARG A 471 43.67 46.43 -16.00
C ARG A 471 43.18 46.96 -17.35
N GLU A 472 42.07 46.47 -17.86
CA GLU A 472 41.50 46.95 -19.12
C GLU A 472 40.90 48.34 -19.02
N LYS A 473 40.36 48.77 -17.88
CA LYS A 473 39.97 50.16 -17.61
C LYS A 473 41.15 51.08 -17.65
N GLU A 474 42.28 50.71 -17.04
CA GLU A 474 43.51 51.47 -17.04
C GLU A 474 44.11 51.54 -18.46
N ARG A 475 44.18 50.39 -19.17
CA ARG A 475 44.73 50.29 -20.54
C ARG A 475 43.93 51.12 -21.56
N THR A 476 42.60 51.09 -21.46
CA THR A 476 41.71 51.75 -22.45
C THR A 476 41.32 53.17 -22.05
N GLY A 477 41.50 53.56 -20.81
CA GLY A 477 41.02 54.85 -20.24
C GLY A 477 39.46 54.89 -20.14
N LEU A 478 38.77 53.79 -20.25
CA LEU A 478 37.30 53.68 -20.22
C LEU A 478 36.81 53.25 -18.85
N SER A 479 36.44 54.17 -17.98
CA SER A 479 35.98 53.92 -16.62
C SER A 479 34.64 53.16 -16.60
N SER A 480 33.85 53.22 -17.67
CA SER A 480 32.56 52.55 -17.81
C SER A 480 32.64 51.12 -18.41
N LEU A 481 33.84 50.61 -18.71
CA LEU A 481 34.08 49.27 -19.16
C LEU A 481 33.72 48.27 -18.01
N ARG A 482 33.03 47.16 -18.35
CA ARG A 482 32.75 46.06 -17.44
C ARG A 482 33.11 44.75 -18.07
N VAL A 483 33.59 43.80 -17.26
CA VAL A 483 33.79 42.42 -17.68
C VAL A 483 32.70 41.55 -17.02
N GLU A 484 31.88 40.93 -17.81
CA GLU A 484 30.72 40.20 -17.34
C GLU A 484 30.57 38.84 -18.05
N TYR A 485 29.73 38.02 -17.47
CA TYR A 485 29.35 36.68 -18.02
C TYR A 485 27.85 36.56 -18.19
N ASN A 486 27.41 36.01 -19.31
CA ASN A 486 26.05 35.49 -19.40
C ASN A 486 26.01 34.14 -20.12
N ARG A 487 24.96 33.35 -19.82
CA ARG A 487 24.82 31.98 -20.36
C ARG A 487 24.79 31.88 -21.89
N VAL A 488 24.31 32.89 -22.57
CA VAL A 488 24.17 32.91 -24.04
C VAL A 488 25.43 33.38 -24.76
N SER A 489 26.08 34.42 -24.19
CA SER A 489 27.22 35.09 -24.83
C SER A 489 28.56 34.71 -24.19
N GLY A 490 28.61 33.85 -23.13
CA GLY A 490 29.84 33.56 -22.41
C GLY A 490 30.42 34.78 -21.68
N TYR A 491 31.75 34.85 -21.54
CA TYR A 491 32.46 35.99 -21.01
C TYR A 491 32.63 37.10 -22.04
N TYR A 492 32.40 38.35 -21.65
CA TYR A 492 32.53 39.51 -22.56
C TYR A 492 32.96 40.77 -21.81
N ILE A 493 33.55 41.67 -22.56
CA ILE A 493 33.83 43.04 -22.12
C ILE A 493 32.73 43.91 -22.70
N GLU A 494 31.97 44.57 -21.85
CA GLU A 494 30.90 45.49 -22.22
C GLU A 494 31.39 46.92 -22.21
N VAL A 495 31.18 47.61 -23.29
CA VAL A 495 31.59 49.02 -23.50
C VAL A 495 30.39 49.82 -24.01
N PRO A 496 30.10 50.99 -23.47
CA PRO A 496 29.10 51.88 -24.05
C PRO A 496 29.33 52.16 -25.53
N ARG A 497 28.27 52.11 -26.34
CA ARG A 497 28.36 52.29 -27.80
C ARG A 497 29.10 53.57 -28.21
N ALA A 498 28.98 54.68 -27.46
CA ALA A 498 29.67 55.92 -27.70
C ALA A 498 31.20 55.80 -27.54
N ALA A 499 31.69 54.80 -26.84
CA ALA A 499 33.11 54.55 -26.61
C ALA A 499 33.67 53.39 -27.43
N ALA A 500 32.79 52.68 -28.21
CA ALA A 500 33.18 51.49 -28.97
C ALA A 500 34.28 51.71 -30.06
N GLU A 501 34.43 52.91 -30.57
CA GLU A 501 35.50 53.25 -31.54
C GLU A 501 36.85 53.44 -30.84
N ARG A 502 36.91 53.61 -29.55
CA ARG A 502 38.12 53.82 -28.76
C ARG A 502 38.77 52.55 -28.23
N VAL A 503 38.14 51.37 -28.49
CA VAL A 503 38.71 50.12 -28.02
C VAL A 503 39.96 49.74 -28.84
N PRO A 504 40.96 49.07 -28.22
CA PRO A 504 42.14 48.54 -28.89
C PRO A 504 41.83 47.52 -30.00
N ALA A 505 42.76 47.36 -30.95
CA ALA A 505 42.62 46.52 -32.14
C ALA A 505 42.44 45.01 -31.79
N ASP A 506 42.85 44.59 -30.62
CA ASP A 506 42.70 43.18 -30.11
C ASP A 506 41.31 42.88 -29.56
N TYR A 507 40.40 43.87 -29.46
CA TYR A 507 39.00 43.65 -29.10
C TYR A 507 38.21 43.15 -30.30
N ARG A 508 37.78 41.90 -30.25
CA ARG A 508 36.92 41.33 -31.29
C ARG A 508 35.47 41.48 -30.86
N ARG A 509 34.68 42.16 -31.70
CA ARG A 509 33.24 42.37 -31.46
C ARG A 509 32.51 41.08 -31.47
N ARG A 510 31.73 40.80 -30.38
CA ARG A 510 30.95 39.61 -30.20
C ARG A 510 29.44 39.85 -30.41
N GLN A 511 28.95 41.00 -29.92
CA GLN A 511 27.54 41.39 -30.05
C GLN A 511 27.36 42.91 -29.96
N THR A 512 26.42 43.42 -30.75
CA THR A 512 25.99 44.85 -30.72
C THR A 512 24.61 44.93 -30.13
N LEU A 513 24.41 45.69 -29.09
CA LEU A 513 23.14 45.98 -28.43
C LEU A 513 22.75 47.44 -28.62
N LYS A 514 21.54 47.84 -28.17
CA LYS A 514 21.02 49.18 -28.38
C LYS A 514 21.93 50.29 -27.79
N ASN A 515 22.50 50.09 -26.61
CA ASN A 515 23.27 51.09 -25.84
C ASN A 515 24.73 50.68 -25.58
N VAL A 516 25.09 49.44 -25.77
CA VAL A 516 26.40 48.87 -25.44
C VAL A 516 26.86 47.91 -26.55
N GLU A 517 28.16 47.73 -26.66
CA GLU A 517 28.80 46.74 -27.51
C GLU A 517 29.60 45.76 -26.63
N ARG A 518 29.55 44.47 -26.97
CA ARG A 518 30.25 43.40 -26.30
C ARG A 518 31.43 42.92 -27.11
N PHE A 519 32.57 42.84 -26.47
CA PHE A 519 33.84 42.46 -27.07
C PHE A 519 34.44 41.27 -26.36
N ILE A 520 35.38 40.58 -26.99
CA ILE A 520 36.23 39.57 -26.40
C ILE A 520 37.66 39.80 -26.82
N THR A 521 38.59 39.68 -25.89
CA THR A 521 40.04 39.71 -26.17
C THR A 521 40.58 38.29 -26.30
N PRO A 522 41.74 38.06 -26.96
CA PRO A 522 42.38 36.74 -27.00
C PRO A 522 42.64 36.16 -25.59
N GLU A 523 43.03 37.02 -24.64
CA GLU A 523 43.24 36.62 -23.24
C GLU A 523 41.94 36.17 -22.56
N LEU A 524 40.85 36.91 -22.69
CA LEU A 524 39.55 36.57 -22.14
C LEU A 524 39.00 35.28 -22.80
N LYS A 525 39.29 35.11 -24.13
CA LYS A 525 38.88 33.87 -24.84
C LYS A 525 39.66 32.65 -24.33
N ALA A 526 40.98 32.77 -24.18
CA ALA A 526 41.79 31.68 -23.63
C ALA A 526 41.39 31.32 -22.18
N PHE A 527 40.98 32.32 -21.39
CA PHE A 527 40.44 32.11 -20.06
C PHE A 527 39.08 31.45 -20.13
N GLU A 528 38.16 31.91 -20.99
CA GLU A 528 36.84 31.29 -21.20
C GLU A 528 36.97 29.81 -21.47
N ASP A 529 37.82 29.44 -22.42
CA ASP A 529 38.04 28.05 -22.82
C ASP A 529 38.57 27.19 -21.65
N LYS A 530 39.51 27.74 -20.85
CA LYS A 530 40.01 27.06 -19.64
C LYS A 530 38.96 26.91 -18.54
N ALA A 531 38.22 27.98 -18.26
CA ALA A 531 37.22 27.96 -17.17
C ALA A 531 36.02 27.04 -17.48
N LEU A 532 35.54 27.08 -18.73
CA LEU A 532 34.45 26.18 -19.16
C LEU A 532 34.89 24.72 -19.13
N SER A 533 36.10 24.41 -19.69
CA SER A 533 36.67 23.07 -19.64
C SER A 533 36.89 22.60 -18.19
N ALA A 534 37.36 23.45 -17.29
CA ALA A 534 37.54 23.11 -15.88
C ALA A 534 36.21 22.77 -15.19
N LYS A 535 35.13 23.51 -15.50
CA LYS A 535 33.79 23.23 -14.97
C LYS A 535 33.24 21.90 -15.44
N GLU A 536 33.32 21.60 -16.73
CA GLU A 536 32.84 20.33 -17.29
C GLU A 536 33.65 19.14 -16.73
N ARG A 537 34.97 19.27 -16.65
CA ARG A 537 35.83 18.25 -16.07
C ARG A 537 35.58 18.06 -14.58
N SER A 538 35.32 19.14 -13.83
CA SER A 538 34.95 19.08 -12.40
C SER A 538 33.68 18.29 -12.21
N LEU A 539 32.60 18.55 -12.99
CA LEU A 539 31.35 17.81 -12.92
C LEU A 539 31.51 16.33 -13.31
N ALA A 540 32.30 16.03 -14.34
CA ALA A 540 32.60 14.67 -14.74
C ALA A 540 33.34 13.92 -13.63
N ARG A 541 34.38 14.56 -13.03
CA ARG A 541 35.15 13.97 -11.93
C ARG A 541 34.30 13.75 -10.68
N GLU A 542 33.43 14.70 -10.33
CA GLU A 542 32.50 14.54 -9.21
C GLU A 542 31.56 13.36 -9.42
N LYS A 543 31.08 13.17 -10.65
CA LYS A 543 30.23 12.02 -10.97
C LYS A 543 30.99 10.70 -10.81
N GLU A 544 32.21 10.61 -11.30
CA GLU A 544 33.05 9.41 -11.12
C GLU A 544 33.28 9.09 -9.64
N LEU A 545 33.62 10.10 -8.84
CA LEU A 545 33.86 9.94 -7.41
C LEU A 545 32.59 9.56 -6.65
N TRP A 546 31.46 10.13 -7.05
CA TRP A 546 30.15 9.79 -6.50
C TRP A 546 29.76 8.35 -6.79
N ASP A 547 29.91 7.92 -8.05
CA ASP A 547 29.61 6.55 -8.45
C ASP A 547 30.53 5.53 -7.70
N ALA A 548 31.82 5.86 -7.56
CA ALA A 548 32.76 5.09 -6.78
C ALA A 548 32.44 5.05 -5.27
N LEU A 549 31.91 6.15 -4.71
CA LEU A 549 31.44 6.17 -3.31
C LEU A 549 30.26 5.21 -3.15
N LEU A 550 29.27 5.31 -4.03
CA LEU A 550 28.11 4.44 -3.98
C LEU A 550 28.53 2.94 -4.07
N ASP A 551 29.53 2.58 -4.90
CA ASP A 551 30.05 1.22 -4.96
C ASP A 551 30.65 0.75 -3.62
N ARG A 552 31.43 1.61 -2.95
CA ARG A 552 32.04 1.26 -1.66
C ARG A 552 31.02 1.08 -0.55
N ILE A 553 29.93 1.87 -0.54
CA ILE A 553 28.94 1.79 0.53
C ILE A 553 27.84 0.75 0.27
N GLN A 554 27.83 0.06 -0.87
CA GLN A 554 26.87 -1.02 -1.18
C GLN A 554 26.85 -2.12 -0.10
N VAL A 555 27.99 -2.45 0.47
CA VAL A 555 28.11 -3.49 1.50
C VAL A 555 27.33 -3.17 2.79
N PHE A 556 27.02 -1.88 3.03
CA PHE A 556 26.29 -1.43 4.20
C PHE A 556 24.76 -1.36 3.98
N VAL A 557 24.27 -1.63 2.77
CA VAL A 557 22.82 -1.56 2.47
C VAL A 557 22.04 -2.52 3.36
N LYS A 558 22.48 -3.78 3.48
CA LYS A 558 21.78 -4.74 4.35
C LYS A 558 21.85 -4.35 5.82
N PRO A 559 23.01 -4.03 6.42
CA PRO A 559 23.08 -3.49 7.77
C PRO A 559 22.17 -2.26 8.01
N LEU A 560 22.10 -1.33 7.05
CA LEU A 560 21.22 -0.16 7.13
C LEU A 560 19.74 -0.54 7.13
N LEU A 561 19.33 -1.50 6.29
CA LEU A 561 17.96 -2.01 6.29
C LEU A 561 17.59 -2.71 7.59
N ASP A 562 18.52 -3.48 8.17
CA ASP A 562 18.29 -4.16 9.44
C ASP A 562 18.22 -3.15 10.61
N ALA A 563 19.08 -2.14 10.62
CA ALA A 563 19.04 -1.03 11.57
C ALA A 563 17.75 -0.20 11.44
N ALA A 564 17.33 0.11 10.22
CA ALA A 564 16.09 0.82 9.94
C ALA A 564 14.87 0.07 10.48
N ALA A 565 14.79 -1.25 10.26
CA ALA A 565 13.72 -2.09 10.79
C ALA A 565 13.70 -2.14 12.31
N ALA A 566 14.88 -2.16 12.95
CA ALA A 566 15.03 -2.13 14.41
C ALA A 566 14.56 -0.79 14.99
N VAL A 567 15.01 0.33 14.42
CA VAL A 567 14.60 1.68 14.82
C VAL A 567 13.11 1.88 14.61
N ALA A 568 12.57 1.46 13.47
CA ALA A 568 11.15 1.57 13.17
C ALA A 568 10.27 0.78 14.16
N SER A 569 10.73 -0.41 14.56
CA SER A 569 10.07 -1.23 15.59
C SER A 569 10.12 -0.56 16.97
N ALA A 570 11.26 0.03 17.34
CA ALA A 570 11.42 0.75 18.60
C ALA A 570 10.54 2.02 18.64
N ASP A 571 10.44 2.75 17.53
CA ASP A 571 9.59 3.95 17.39
C ASP A 571 8.10 3.59 17.44
N ALA A 572 7.67 2.46 16.87
CA ALA A 572 6.31 1.95 17.00
C ALA A 572 5.97 1.55 18.44
N LEU A 573 6.89 0.89 19.18
CA LEU A 573 6.73 0.59 20.61
C LEU A 573 6.68 1.86 21.46
N LEU A 574 7.51 2.84 21.14
CA LEU A 574 7.50 4.17 21.75
C LEU A 574 6.18 4.88 21.52
N SER A 575 5.62 4.78 20.32
CA SER A 575 4.31 5.33 19.96
C SER A 575 3.21 4.73 20.83
N PHE A 576 3.18 3.40 21.00
CA PHE A 576 2.24 2.73 21.89
C PHE A 576 2.41 3.17 23.35
N ALA A 577 3.63 3.31 23.85
CA ALA A 577 3.89 3.76 25.21
C ALA A 577 3.41 5.20 25.45
N LYS A 578 3.68 6.13 24.52
CA LYS A 578 3.22 7.52 24.61
C LYS A 578 1.70 7.60 24.59
N HIS A 579 1.05 6.84 23.70
CA HIS A 579 -0.40 6.81 23.64
C HIS A 579 -1.00 6.22 24.92
N ALA A 580 -0.46 5.12 25.43
CA ALA A 580 -0.92 4.48 26.65
C ALA A 580 -0.84 5.42 27.87
N GLU A 581 0.20 6.26 27.96
CA GLU A 581 0.32 7.26 29.03
C GLU A 581 -0.76 8.34 28.93
N THR A 582 -0.96 8.89 27.73
CA THR A 582 -1.89 10.00 27.52
C THR A 582 -3.36 9.60 27.62
N ALA A 583 -3.70 8.38 27.18
CA ALA A 583 -5.06 7.85 27.14
C ALA A 583 -5.41 6.93 28.33
N ASP A 584 -4.49 6.74 29.27
CA ASP A 584 -4.65 5.83 30.43
C ASP A 584 -5.06 4.42 29.99
N TRP A 585 -4.25 3.83 29.08
CA TRP A 585 -4.42 2.47 28.61
C TRP A 585 -3.59 1.50 29.46
N ILE A 586 -4.14 0.30 29.65
CA ILE A 586 -3.52 -0.71 30.52
C ILE A 586 -2.91 -1.87 29.71
N LYS A 587 -1.96 -2.56 30.33
CA LYS A 587 -1.38 -3.79 29.80
C LYS A 587 -2.38 -4.93 29.79
N PRO A 588 -2.75 -5.49 28.62
CA PRO A 588 -3.65 -6.64 28.58
C PRO A 588 -2.95 -7.92 29.01
N SER A 589 -3.71 -8.87 29.56
CA SER A 589 -3.26 -10.21 29.88
C SER A 589 -3.58 -11.16 28.72
N MET A 590 -2.55 -11.73 28.09
CA MET A 590 -2.69 -12.75 27.06
C MET A 590 -2.79 -14.15 27.68
N SER A 591 -3.93 -14.83 27.54
CA SER A 591 -4.25 -16.09 28.18
C SER A 591 -4.26 -17.25 27.18
N ALA A 592 -3.80 -18.43 27.60
CA ALA A 592 -3.99 -19.65 26.83
C ALA A 592 -5.44 -20.18 26.89
N VAL A 593 -6.22 -19.71 27.87
CA VAL A 593 -7.65 -20.07 28.01
C VAL A 593 -8.45 -19.21 27.02
N PRO A 594 -9.24 -19.84 26.11
CA PRO A 594 -10.06 -19.12 25.16
C PRO A 594 -11.08 -18.20 25.84
N GLY A 595 -11.39 -17.08 25.22
CA GLY A 595 -12.37 -16.10 25.67
C GLY A 595 -11.82 -14.67 25.73
N ILE A 596 -12.72 -13.72 25.93
CA ILE A 596 -12.45 -12.29 26.06
C ILE A 596 -13.13 -11.83 27.37
N ASP A 597 -12.38 -11.18 28.24
CA ASP A 597 -12.88 -10.64 29.50
C ASP A 597 -12.34 -9.21 29.63
N LEU A 598 -13.23 -8.27 29.46
CA LEU A 598 -12.93 -6.83 29.49
C LEU A 598 -13.74 -6.16 30.59
N GLN A 599 -13.09 -5.37 31.43
CA GLN A 599 -13.73 -4.52 32.44
C GLN A 599 -13.43 -3.08 32.09
N GLY A 600 -14.49 -2.25 32.12
CA GLY A 600 -14.37 -0.84 31.83
C GLY A 600 -13.80 -0.54 30.45
N ALA A 601 -14.19 -1.31 29.43
CA ALA A 601 -13.71 -1.14 28.07
C ALA A 601 -14.23 0.16 27.44
N ARG A 602 -13.33 0.88 26.77
CA ARG A 602 -13.63 2.12 26.05
C ARG A 602 -13.31 1.94 24.56
N HIS A 603 -13.91 2.75 23.69
CA HIS A 603 -13.65 2.69 22.25
C HIS A 603 -12.41 3.55 21.93
N PRO A 604 -11.31 2.99 21.41
CA PRO A 604 -10.03 3.69 21.29
C PRO A 604 -10.07 4.98 20.45
N VAL A 605 -10.98 5.05 19.47
CA VAL A 605 -11.11 6.23 18.60
C VAL A 605 -12.19 7.19 19.14
N VAL A 606 -13.35 6.65 19.52
CA VAL A 606 -14.48 7.49 19.95
C VAL A 606 -14.21 8.19 21.29
N GLU A 607 -13.49 7.54 22.22
CA GLU A 607 -13.11 8.18 23.49
C GLU A 607 -12.24 9.42 23.29
N HIS A 608 -11.42 9.44 22.24
CA HIS A 608 -10.57 10.58 21.91
C HIS A 608 -11.38 11.81 21.47
N ALA A 609 -12.55 11.59 20.85
CA ALA A 609 -13.42 12.65 20.34
C ALA A 609 -14.45 13.16 21.38
N LEU A 610 -14.59 12.47 22.53
CA LEU A 610 -15.59 12.78 23.56
C LEU A 610 -14.94 13.25 24.86
N GLU A 611 -15.51 14.25 25.53
CA GLU A 611 -15.08 14.67 26.87
C GLU A 611 -15.33 13.57 27.92
N HIS A 612 -16.41 12.81 27.77
CA HIS A 612 -16.79 11.73 28.67
C HIS A 612 -17.25 10.52 27.87
N TYR A 613 -16.54 9.41 28.00
CA TYR A 613 -16.92 8.12 27.43
C TYR A 613 -17.44 7.20 28.54
N VAL A 614 -18.53 6.49 28.31
CA VAL A 614 -19.11 5.54 29.27
C VAL A 614 -18.42 4.18 29.05
N PRO A 615 -17.59 3.70 29.99
CA PRO A 615 -16.94 2.42 29.87
C PRO A 615 -17.92 1.26 30.06
N ASN A 616 -17.65 0.11 29.40
CA ASN A 616 -18.54 -1.05 29.42
C ASN A 616 -17.76 -2.35 29.62
N ASP A 617 -18.36 -3.33 30.28
CA ASP A 617 -17.80 -4.63 30.46
C ASP A 617 -18.21 -5.59 29.32
N CYS A 618 -17.34 -6.53 28.98
CA CYS A 618 -17.64 -7.58 28.01
C CYS A 618 -16.99 -8.90 28.43
N VAL A 619 -17.82 -9.91 28.67
CA VAL A 619 -17.34 -11.25 29.05
C VAL A 619 -17.83 -12.26 28.03
N LEU A 620 -16.90 -12.87 27.30
CA LEU A 620 -17.11 -13.99 26.40
C LEU A 620 -16.22 -15.15 26.85
N THR A 621 -16.85 -16.29 27.15
CA THR A 621 -16.18 -17.50 27.67
C THR A 621 -16.67 -18.74 26.92
N PRO A 622 -16.05 -19.91 27.09
CA PRO A 622 -16.58 -21.15 26.51
C PRO A 622 -18.01 -21.49 26.91
N SER A 623 -18.49 -21.01 28.06
CA SER A 623 -19.87 -21.16 28.57
C SER A 623 -20.77 -19.93 28.26
N ARG A 624 -20.23 -18.90 27.65
CA ARG A 624 -20.95 -17.66 27.25
C ARG A 624 -20.38 -17.14 25.94
N ARG A 625 -20.79 -17.78 24.85
CA ARG A 625 -20.16 -17.55 23.54
C ARG A 625 -20.86 -16.48 22.73
N LEU A 626 -22.17 -16.32 22.87
CA LEU A 626 -22.92 -15.36 22.08
C LEU A 626 -23.65 -14.38 23.02
N LEU A 627 -23.46 -13.08 22.77
CA LEU A 627 -24.21 -12.01 23.42
C LEU A 627 -25.24 -11.45 22.45
N VAL A 628 -26.52 -11.59 22.75
CA VAL A 628 -27.58 -10.90 22.05
C VAL A 628 -27.70 -9.49 22.64
N ILE A 629 -27.39 -8.47 21.82
CA ILE A 629 -27.32 -7.09 22.25
C ILE A 629 -28.56 -6.35 21.76
N THR A 630 -29.42 -5.93 22.70
CA THR A 630 -30.63 -5.18 22.41
C THR A 630 -30.53 -3.71 22.84
N GLY A 631 -31.48 -2.89 22.44
CA GLY A 631 -31.52 -1.47 22.80
C GLY A 631 -31.70 -0.54 21.59
N PRO A 632 -31.77 0.77 21.79
CA PRO A 632 -32.02 1.75 20.72
C PRO A 632 -30.80 1.85 19.75
N ASN A 633 -31.06 2.17 18.47
CA ASN A 633 -30.00 2.27 17.45
C ASN A 633 -28.95 3.33 17.77
N MET A 634 -29.36 4.47 18.35
CA MET A 634 -28.44 5.54 18.78
C MET A 634 -27.83 5.29 20.17
N GLY A 635 -28.12 4.14 20.80
CA GLY A 635 -27.62 3.82 22.14
C GLY A 635 -26.13 3.43 22.19
N GLY A 636 -25.49 3.10 21.03
CA GLY A 636 -24.06 2.75 20.99
C GLY A 636 -23.79 1.24 20.84
N LYS A 637 -24.75 0.40 20.43
CA LYS A 637 -24.56 -1.04 20.21
C LYS A 637 -23.37 -1.34 19.30
N SER A 638 -23.32 -0.74 18.10
CA SER A 638 -22.25 -0.93 17.12
C SER A 638 -20.90 -0.41 17.62
N THR A 639 -20.91 0.71 18.38
CA THR A 639 -19.71 1.27 19.02
C THR A 639 -19.15 0.30 20.07
N PHE A 640 -20.02 -0.27 20.92
CA PHE A 640 -19.62 -1.28 21.89
C PHE A 640 -19.01 -2.52 21.23
N MET A 641 -19.64 -3.07 20.20
CA MET A 641 -19.07 -4.23 19.48
C MET A 641 -17.71 -3.92 18.85
N ARG A 642 -17.59 -2.75 18.22
CA ARG A 642 -16.31 -2.31 17.64
C ARG A 642 -15.23 -2.12 18.69
N SER A 643 -15.57 -1.57 19.88
CA SER A 643 -14.59 -1.39 20.95
C SER A 643 -13.98 -2.74 21.39
N VAL A 644 -14.80 -3.79 21.53
CA VAL A 644 -14.32 -5.13 21.88
C VAL A 644 -13.37 -5.69 20.82
N ALA A 645 -13.73 -5.54 19.53
CA ALA A 645 -12.88 -6.03 18.43
C ALA A 645 -11.57 -5.24 18.31
N LEU A 646 -11.61 -3.92 18.48
CA LEU A 646 -10.42 -3.05 18.42
C LEU A 646 -9.48 -3.30 19.62
N ILE A 647 -10.02 -3.55 20.82
CA ILE A 647 -9.24 -3.93 21.98
C ILE A 647 -8.53 -5.27 21.74
N ALA A 648 -9.22 -6.27 21.20
CA ALA A 648 -8.63 -7.55 20.87
C ALA A 648 -7.54 -7.42 19.80
N LEU A 649 -7.77 -6.59 18.77
CA LEU A 649 -6.80 -6.28 17.72
C LEU A 649 -5.55 -5.60 18.30
N LEU A 650 -5.72 -4.55 19.10
CA LEU A 650 -4.63 -3.81 19.75
C LEU A 650 -3.79 -4.71 20.64
N ALA A 651 -4.46 -5.54 21.46
CA ALA A 651 -3.78 -6.52 22.31
C ALA A 651 -2.90 -7.48 21.48
N CYS A 652 -3.43 -8.01 20.35
CA CYS A 652 -2.69 -8.89 19.44
C CYS A 652 -1.62 -8.15 18.60
N ALA A 653 -1.74 -6.84 18.42
CA ALA A 653 -0.69 -6.02 17.80
C ALA A 653 0.50 -5.74 18.74
N GLY A 654 0.30 -5.93 20.04
CA GLY A 654 1.30 -5.66 21.08
C GLY A 654 1.17 -4.31 21.77
N SER A 655 0.02 -3.65 21.61
CA SER A 655 -0.35 -2.39 22.27
C SER A 655 -0.98 -2.65 23.65
N PHE A 656 -0.95 -1.63 24.50
CA PHE A 656 -1.86 -1.51 25.63
C PHE A 656 -3.27 -1.19 25.13
N VAL A 657 -4.29 -1.30 25.99
CA VAL A 657 -5.69 -1.25 25.61
C VAL A 657 -6.54 -0.34 26.50
N PRO A 658 -7.59 0.30 25.97
CA PRO A 658 -8.50 1.18 26.73
C PRO A 658 -9.48 0.36 27.59
N ALA A 659 -9.03 -0.08 28.75
CA ALA A 659 -9.84 -0.83 29.70
C ALA A 659 -9.28 -0.64 31.12
N THR A 660 -10.03 -1.04 32.17
CA THR A 660 -9.52 -1.15 33.54
C THR A 660 -8.90 -2.51 33.81
N ALA A 661 -9.41 -3.56 33.17
CA ALA A 661 -8.78 -4.88 33.09
C ALA A 661 -9.12 -5.55 31.75
N ALA A 662 -8.17 -6.28 31.18
CA ALA A 662 -8.37 -6.98 29.91
C ALA A 662 -7.64 -8.32 29.91
N ARG A 663 -8.37 -9.41 29.60
CA ARG A 663 -7.83 -10.75 29.37
C ARG A 663 -8.29 -11.25 28.00
N ILE A 664 -7.34 -11.53 27.13
CA ILE A 664 -7.59 -11.97 25.77
C ILE A 664 -7.05 -13.38 25.59
N GLY A 665 -7.91 -14.31 25.19
CA GLY A 665 -7.58 -15.68 24.80
C GLY A 665 -7.18 -15.77 23.33
N PRO A 666 -6.90 -17.00 22.84
CA PRO A 666 -6.57 -17.19 21.42
C PRO A 666 -7.71 -16.77 20.50
N ILE A 667 -7.42 -15.85 19.60
CA ILE A 667 -8.32 -15.42 18.53
C ILE A 667 -7.63 -15.73 17.20
N ASP A 668 -8.36 -16.37 16.29
CA ASP A 668 -7.82 -16.71 14.96
C ASP A 668 -8.26 -15.75 13.86
N ARG A 669 -9.45 -15.13 14.02
CA ARG A 669 -9.96 -14.13 13.08
C ARG A 669 -11.00 -13.22 13.71
N ILE A 670 -11.18 -12.05 13.11
CA ILE A 670 -12.25 -11.10 13.45
C ILE A 670 -13.10 -10.91 12.20
N LEU A 671 -14.39 -11.26 12.30
CA LEU A 671 -15.36 -11.16 11.21
C LEU A 671 -16.42 -10.14 11.59
N THR A 672 -16.75 -9.23 10.67
CA THR A 672 -17.71 -8.17 10.97
C THR A 672 -18.78 -8.05 9.90
N ARG A 673 -20.02 -7.86 10.36
CA ARG A 673 -21.16 -7.44 9.56
C ARG A 673 -21.80 -6.27 10.27
N ILE A 674 -21.32 -5.05 10.02
CA ILE A 674 -21.74 -3.80 10.66
C ILE A 674 -22.19 -2.80 9.59
N GLY A 675 -23.36 -2.18 9.78
CA GLY A 675 -23.88 -1.12 8.91
C GLY A 675 -24.90 -1.58 7.88
N ALA A 676 -25.80 -0.64 7.55
CA ALA A 676 -27.03 -0.84 6.77
C ALA A 676 -26.87 -0.63 5.25
N SER A 677 -25.65 -0.57 4.69
CA SER A 677 -25.52 -0.33 3.26
C SER A 677 -25.90 -1.58 2.48
N ASP A 678 -27.17 -1.70 2.13
CA ASP A 678 -27.73 -2.71 1.23
C ASP A 678 -27.30 -2.41 -0.21
N ASP A 679 -26.20 -2.98 -0.63
CA ASP A 679 -25.84 -3.07 -2.04
C ASP A 679 -26.18 -4.48 -2.56
N LEU A 680 -27.47 -4.73 -2.67
CA LEU A 680 -28.01 -5.96 -3.24
C LEU A 680 -27.50 -6.22 -4.69
N ALA A 681 -27.05 -5.17 -5.39
CA ALA A 681 -26.52 -5.24 -6.75
C ALA A 681 -25.16 -5.95 -6.87
N ARG A 682 -24.40 -6.10 -5.76
CA ARG A 682 -23.07 -6.72 -5.75
C ARG A 682 -23.00 -8.09 -5.04
N GLY A 683 -24.12 -8.82 -4.88
CA GLY A 683 -24.10 -10.21 -4.41
C GLY A 683 -23.84 -10.40 -2.90
N ARG A 684 -24.36 -9.54 -2.03
CA ARG A 684 -24.10 -9.53 -0.57
C ARG A 684 -24.70 -10.69 0.25
N SER A 685 -25.57 -11.51 -0.30
CA SER A 685 -25.95 -12.79 0.33
C SER A 685 -24.73 -13.74 0.43
N THR A 686 -23.72 -13.55 -0.42
CA THR A 686 -22.48 -14.33 -0.38
C THR A 686 -21.61 -14.01 0.84
N PHE A 687 -21.65 -12.78 1.38
CA PHE A 687 -20.85 -12.40 2.56
C PHE A 687 -21.35 -13.07 3.85
N MET A 688 -22.66 -13.22 4.01
CA MET A 688 -23.22 -13.92 5.16
C MET A 688 -22.84 -15.40 5.16
N ALA A 689 -22.97 -16.04 4.01
CA ALA A 689 -22.49 -17.41 3.82
C ALA A 689 -20.97 -17.51 4.06
N ALA A 690 -20.20 -16.48 3.64
CA ALA A 690 -18.76 -16.44 3.88
C ALA A 690 -18.42 -16.41 5.37
N ILE A 691 -19.08 -15.58 6.18
CA ILE A 691 -18.85 -15.53 7.64
C ILE A 691 -19.14 -16.88 8.29
N LEU A 692 -20.30 -17.48 8.01
CA LEU A 692 -20.69 -18.77 8.56
C LEU A 692 -19.72 -19.89 8.20
N HIS A 693 -19.17 -19.87 6.99
CA HIS A 693 -18.18 -20.86 6.55
C HIS A 693 -16.76 -20.62 7.06
N GLN A 694 -16.40 -19.38 7.40
CA GLN A 694 -15.06 -19.04 7.85
C GLN A 694 -14.92 -19.02 9.36
N ALA A 695 -16.01 -18.81 10.09
CA ALA A 695 -15.99 -18.74 11.53
C ALA A 695 -15.56 -20.08 12.15
N THR A 696 -14.76 -19.99 13.21
CA THR A 696 -14.23 -21.11 14.01
C THR A 696 -14.59 -20.92 15.48
N PRO A 697 -14.36 -21.88 16.35
CA PRO A 697 -14.57 -21.73 17.79
C PRO A 697 -13.72 -20.63 18.46
N ASN A 698 -12.66 -20.17 17.80
CA ASN A 698 -11.79 -19.09 18.27
C ASN A 698 -11.98 -17.78 17.49
N SER A 699 -12.99 -17.70 16.65
CA SER A 699 -13.31 -16.47 15.91
C SER A 699 -14.12 -15.49 16.77
N LEU A 700 -13.81 -14.20 16.65
CA LEU A 700 -14.66 -13.10 17.14
C LEU A 700 -15.54 -12.61 15.99
N VAL A 701 -16.85 -12.74 16.15
CA VAL A 701 -17.85 -12.39 15.13
C VAL A 701 -18.72 -11.24 15.62
N LEU A 702 -18.82 -10.17 14.82
CA LEU A 702 -19.66 -9.01 15.09
C LEU A 702 -20.78 -8.95 14.06
N MET A 703 -22.02 -9.11 14.51
CA MET A 703 -23.23 -9.08 13.70
C MET A 703 -24.12 -7.93 14.12
N ASP A 704 -24.41 -7.01 13.20
CA ASP A 704 -25.24 -5.85 13.47
C ASP A 704 -26.46 -5.79 12.53
N GLU A 705 -27.65 -5.78 13.14
CA GLU A 705 -28.93 -5.58 12.46
C GLU A 705 -29.19 -6.51 11.27
N ILE A 706 -28.92 -7.80 11.46
CA ILE A 706 -29.14 -8.84 10.45
C ILE A 706 -30.65 -9.01 10.20
N GLY A 707 -31.02 -9.23 8.93
CA GLY A 707 -32.42 -9.43 8.50
C GLY A 707 -33.15 -8.16 8.10
N ARG A 708 -32.48 -7.00 8.04
CA ARG A 708 -33.07 -5.78 7.43
C ARG A 708 -33.14 -5.91 5.91
N GLY A 709 -34.17 -5.29 5.30
CA GLY A 709 -34.31 -5.28 3.82
C GLY A 709 -35.18 -6.41 3.26
N THR A 710 -35.76 -7.28 4.13
CA THR A 710 -36.76 -8.31 3.76
C THR A 710 -37.99 -8.21 4.68
N SER A 711 -38.96 -9.15 4.53
CA SER A 711 -40.10 -9.18 5.42
C SER A 711 -39.66 -9.42 6.88
N THR A 712 -40.41 -8.92 7.85
CA THR A 712 -40.05 -9.02 9.27
C THR A 712 -39.88 -10.49 9.70
N PHE A 713 -40.75 -11.39 9.25
CA PHE A 713 -40.68 -12.80 9.59
C PHE A 713 -39.49 -13.52 8.94
N ASP A 714 -39.19 -13.20 7.66
CA ASP A 714 -38.03 -13.79 6.99
C ASP A 714 -36.73 -13.29 7.65
N GLY A 715 -36.67 -11.98 7.97
CA GLY A 715 -35.53 -11.37 8.64
C GLY A 715 -35.27 -11.97 10.02
N LEU A 716 -36.34 -12.13 10.84
CA LEU A 716 -36.26 -12.76 12.16
C LEU A 716 -35.81 -14.22 12.05
N SER A 717 -36.44 -15.01 11.16
CA SER A 717 -36.12 -16.42 10.95
C SER A 717 -34.66 -16.61 10.54
N LEU A 718 -34.18 -15.78 9.60
CA LEU A 718 -32.79 -15.82 9.14
C LEU A 718 -31.83 -15.43 10.27
N ALA A 719 -32.10 -14.36 10.99
CA ALA A 719 -31.28 -13.88 12.11
C ALA A 719 -31.19 -14.94 13.23
N GLY A 720 -32.34 -15.58 13.56
CA GLY A 720 -32.39 -16.67 14.53
C GLY A 720 -31.59 -17.89 14.12
N ALA A 721 -31.74 -18.34 12.87
CA ALA A 721 -30.97 -19.45 12.32
C ALA A 721 -29.45 -19.18 12.35
N ILE A 722 -29.02 -17.95 11.96
CA ILE A 722 -27.61 -17.55 11.99
C ILE A 722 -27.09 -17.53 13.43
N ALA A 723 -27.85 -16.96 14.36
CA ALA A 723 -27.45 -16.90 15.78
C ALA A 723 -27.30 -18.32 16.38
N LYS A 724 -28.24 -19.25 16.07
CA LYS A 724 -28.14 -20.64 16.47
C LYS A 724 -26.92 -21.34 15.84
N GLU A 725 -26.67 -21.15 14.56
CA GLU A 725 -25.50 -21.71 13.87
C GLU A 725 -24.18 -21.26 14.50
N LEU A 726 -24.03 -19.97 14.78
CA LEU A 726 -22.84 -19.40 15.41
C LEU A 726 -22.66 -19.88 16.87
N ALA A 727 -23.76 -20.05 17.63
CA ALA A 727 -23.69 -20.44 19.02
C ALA A 727 -23.48 -21.96 19.20
N VAL A 728 -24.17 -22.80 18.42
CA VAL A 728 -24.24 -24.25 18.63
C VAL A 728 -23.26 -25.02 17.75
N THR A 729 -23.24 -24.73 16.44
CA THR A 729 -22.45 -25.47 15.46
C THR A 729 -21.01 -24.92 15.39
N THR A 730 -20.88 -23.67 15.10
CA THR A 730 -19.57 -22.98 14.96
C THR A 730 -18.93 -22.76 16.32
N LYS A 731 -19.71 -22.45 17.34
CA LYS A 731 -19.27 -22.11 18.70
C LYS A 731 -18.30 -20.93 18.75
N SER A 732 -18.50 -19.93 17.87
CA SER A 732 -17.69 -18.72 17.82
C SER A 732 -18.04 -17.74 18.95
N TYR A 733 -17.09 -16.87 19.32
CA TYR A 733 -17.39 -15.74 20.20
C TYR A 733 -18.12 -14.66 19.40
N THR A 734 -19.38 -14.42 19.71
CA THR A 734 -20.25 -13.59 18.86
C THR A 734 -20.90 -12.45 19.65
N LEU A 735 -20.81 -11.25 19.11
CA LEU A 735 -21.57 -10.09 19.53
C LEU A 735 -22.67 -9.85 18.48
N PHE A 736 -23.92 -10.09 18.86
CA PHE A 736 -25.07 -10.08 17.96
C PHE A 736 -26.03 -8.94 18.30
N ALA A 737 -25.90 -7.78 17.66
CA ALA A 737 -26.80 -6.67 17.86
C ALA A 737 -28.07 -6.83 17.01
N THR A 738 -29.20 -6.70 17.62
CA THR A 738 -30.51 -6.88 16.96
C THR A 738 -31.57 -5.93 17.50
N HIS A 739 -32.57 -5.67 16.66
CA HIS A 739 -33.81 -5.01 17.05
C HIS A 739 -34.99 -6.00 17.18
N TYR A 740 -34.76 -7.29 16.90
CA TYR A 740 -35.73 -8.35 17.09
C TYR A 740 -35.66 -8.81 18.55
N PHE A 741 -36.70 -8.49 19.32
CA PHE A 741 -36.81 -8.90 20.75
C PHE A 741 -36.97 -10.40 20.91
N GLU A 742 -37.57 -11.04 19.94
CA GLU A 742 -37.83 -12.49 19.93
C GLU A 742 -36.51 -13.26 20.04
N LEU A 743 -35.39 -12.74 19.50
CA LEU A 743 -34.11 -13.40 19.61
C LEU A 743 -33.56 -13.46 21.03
N THR A 744 -34.11 -12.70 21.98
CA THR A 744 -33.70 -12.77 23.39
C THR A 744 -34.11 -14.10 24.04
N GLN A 745 -35.08 -14.80 23.47
CA GLN A 745 -35.50 -16.15 23.92
C GLN A 745 -34.40 -17.19 23.71
N LEU A 746 -33.47 -16.98 22.77
CA LEU A 746 -32.36 -17.89 22.57
C LEU A 746 -31.51 -18.14 23.83
N ALA A 747 -31.43 -17.17 24.74
CA ALA A 747 -30.71 -17.31 26.00
C ALA A 747 -31.40 -18.28 26.98
N ALA A 748 -32.71 -18.55 26.82
CA ALA A 748 -33.41 -19.56 27.60
C ALA A 748 -33.26 -20.96 26.99
N GLU A 749 -33.02 -21.05 25.66
CA GLU A 749 -32.89 -22.32 24.93
C GLU A 749 -31.46 -22.83 24.87
N ILE A 750 -30.46 -21.92 24.76
CA ILE A 750 -29.05 -22.24 24.52
C ILE A 750 -28.20 -21.70 25.68
N PRO A 751 -27.59 -22.57 26.49
CA PRO A 751 -26.85 -22.18 27.68
C PRO A 751 -25.66 -21.23 27.42
N GLU A 752 -25.07 -21.28 26.23
CA GLU A 752 -23.93 -20.46 25.81
C GLU A 752 -24.32 -19.06 25.29
N VAL A 753 -25.66 -18.79 25.22
CA VAL A 753 -26.20 -17.50 24.79
C VAL A 753 -26.60 -16.67 26.02
N ALA A 754 -26.25 -15.39 26.04
CA ALA A 754 -26.68 -14.44 27.05
C ALA A 754 -27.24 -13.17 26.42
N ASN A 755 -28.16 -12.54 27.14
CA ASN A 755 -28.73 -11.26 26.73
C ASN A 755 -28.03 -10.11 27.44
N VAL A 756 -27.71 -9.06 26.70
CA VAL A 756 -27.31 -7.78 27.25
C VAL A 756 -28.07 -6.66 26.53
N HIS A 757 -28.19 -5.51 27.15
CA HIS A 757 -28.85 -4.37 26.53
C HIS A 757 -28.14 -3.07 26.80
N VAL A 758 -28.17 -2.16 25.81
CA VAL A 758 -27.73 -0.78 25.99
C VAL A 758 -28.87 0.02 26.63
N SER A 759 -28.58 0.59 27.80
CA SER A 759 -29.62 1.22 28.60
C SER A 759 -30.02 2.61 28.06
N ALA A 760 -31.30 2.92 28.22
CA ALA A 760 -31.84 4.23 27.96
C ALA A 760 -32.87 4.59 29.05
N ARG A 761 -32.98 5.86 29.41
CA ARG A 761 -33.90 6.35 30.44
C ARG A 761 -34.88 7.36 29.80
N GLU A 762 -36.15 7.12 30.00
CA GLU A 762 -37.15 8.11 29.68
C GLU A 762 -37.17 9.21 30.77
N THR A 763 -37.18 10.46 30.35
CA THR A 763 -37.31 11.64 31.21
C THR A 763 -38.45 12.48 30.73
N SER A 764 -38.87 13.44 31.53
CA SER A 764 -39.94 14.40 31.15
C SER A 764 -39.62 15.22 29.89
N ARG A 765 -38.36 15.24 29.45
CA ARG A 765 -37.88 15.97 28.27
C ARG A 765 -37.54 15.06 27.08
N GLY A 766 -37.82 13.74 27.19
CA GLY A 766 -37.52 12.74 26.16
C GLY A 766 -36.63 11.62 26.66
N ILE A 767 -36.07 10.83 25.73
CA ILE A 767 -35.18 9.72 26.06
C ILE A 767 -33.75 10.22 26.20
N VAL A 768 -33.03 9.69 27.20
CA VAL A 768 -31.59 9.88 27.41
C VAL A 768 -30.92 8.53 27.23
N PHE A 769 -29.95 8.43 26.29
CA PHE A 769 -29.14 7.26 26.13
C PHE A 769 -28.04 7.27 27.18
N MET A 770 -27.97 6.23 27.95
CA MET A 770 -26.98 6.11 29.03
C MET A 770 -25.67 5.53 28.53
N HIS A 771 -25.65 4.90 27.35
CA HIS A 771 -24.51 4.24 26.72
C HIS A 771 -23.84 3.15 27.57
N ASP A 772 -24.50 2.70 28.66
CA ASP A 772 -24.02 1.60 29.48
C ASP A 772 -24.69 0.25 29.07
N VAL A 773 -23.90 -0.81 29.04
CA VAL A 773 -24.33 -2.16 28.71
C VAL A 773 -24.65 -2.90 30.01
N ARG A 774 -25.85 -3.47 30.10
CA ARG A 774 -26.35 -4.19 31.26
C ARG A 774 -26.77 -5.61 30.92
N GLU A 775 -26.71 -6.50 31.88
CA GLU A 775 -27.19 -7.87 31.75
C GLU A 775 -28.72 -7.92 31.53
N GLY A 776 -29.15 -8.91 30.80
CA GLY A 776 -30.56 -9.14 30.47
C GLY A 776 -31.04 -8.41 29.21
N PRO A 777 -32.26 -8.71 28.73
CA PRO A 777 -32.86 -8.07 27.58
C PRO A 777 -33.32 -6.65 27.90
N ALA A 778 -33.43 -5.77 26.88
CA ALA A 778 -34.07 -4.47 27.07
C ALA A 778 -35.57 -4.63 27.36
N ASN A 779 -36.10 -3.80 28.27
CA ASN A 779 -37.51 -3.92 28.74
C ASN A 779 -38.52 -3.40 27.71
N ARG A 780 -38.13 -2.57 26.74
CA ARG A 780 -39.01 -1.92 25.75
C ARG A 780 -38.30 -1.55 24.44
N SER A 781 -39.08 -1.37 23.39
CA SER A 781 -38.65 -0.73 22.16
C SER A 781 -38.64 0.79 22.29
N TYR A 782 -37.57 1.46 21.89
CA TYR A 782 -37.42 2.92 21.98
C TYR A 782 -37.58 3.64 20.62
N GLY A 783 -38.01 2.92 19.56
CA GLY A 783 -38.08 3.47 18.20
C GLY A 783 -38.88 4.74 18.06
N ILE A 784 -40.04 4.86 18.72
CA ILE A 784 -40.91 6.06 18.70
C ILE A 784 -40.27 7.21 19.45
N ALA A 785 -39.63 6.95 20.58
CA ALA A 785 -38.92 7.96 21.36
C ALA A 785 -37.70 8.52 20.61
N VAL A 786 -36.99 7.66 19.86
CA VAL A 786 -35.89 8.08 18.96
C VAL A 786 -36.43 8.97 17.82
N ALA A 787 -37.57 8.62 17.25
CA ALA A 787 -38.22 9.45 16.22
C ALA A 787 -38.60 10.84 16.73
N GLU A 788 -39.01 10.95 17.98
CA GLU A 788 -39.29 12.26 18.66
C GLU A 788 -38.01 13.10 18.78
N LEU A 789 -36.89 12.49 19.21
CA LEU A 789 -35.59 13.17 19.26
C LEU A 789 -35.10 13.61 17.88
N ALA A 790 -35.43 12.85 16.83
CA ALA A 790 -35.10 13.19 15.43
C ALA A 790 -36.00 14.32 14.87
N GLY A 791 -36.89 14.93 15.71
CA GLY A 791 -37.72 16.05 15.31
C GLY A 791 -39.02 15.67 14.60
N MET A 792 -39.47 14.40 14.70
CA MET A 792 -40.73 13.99 14.10
C MET A 792 -41.91 14.72 14.79
N PRO A 793 -42.91 15.22 14.04
CA PRO A 793 -44.04 15.96 14.63
C PRO A 793 -44.76 15.17 15.71
N ALA A 794 -45.05 15.81 16.88
CA ALA A 794 -45.67 15.19 18.04
C ALA A 794 -47.05 14.53 17.78
N ALA A 795 -47.77 14.98 16.74
CA ALA A 795 -49.02 14.35 16.33
C ALA A 795 -48.78 12.95 15.71
N VAL A 796 -47.65 12.77 14.95
CA VAL A 796 -47.29 11.50 14.33
C VAL A 796 -46.81 10.51 15.40
N THR A 797 -45.95 10.93 16.32
CA THR A 797 -45.42 10.08 17.38
C THR A 797 -46.50 9.65 18.37
N ARG A 798 -47.48 10.52 18.71
CA ARG A 798 -48.65 10.13 19.51
C ARG A 798 -49.51 9.07 18.83
N ARG A 799 -49.72 9.20 17.50
CA ARG A 799 -50.46 8.20 16.72
C ARG A 799 -49.74 6.88 16.68
N ALA A 800 -48.39 6.94 16.46
CA ALA A 800 -47.56 5.75 16.47
C ALA A 800 -47.60 5.00 17.82
N ARG A 801 -47.57 5.71 18.96
CA ARG A 801 -47.75 5.12 20.30
C ARG A 801 -49.11 4.46 20.46
N ALA A 802 -50.16 5.06 20.00
CA ALA A 802 -51.51 4.48 20.06
C ALA A 802 -51.60 3.18 19.22
N MET A 803 -51.04 3.23 18.00
CA MET A 803 -50.99 2.03 17.14
C MET A 803 -50.15 0.91 17.76
N MET A 804 -49.00 1.25 18.36
CA MET A 804 -48.15 0.28 19.03
C MET A 804 -48.85 -0.41 20.19
N ALA A 805 -49.56 0.38 21.06
CA ALA A 805 -50.34 -0.16 22.16
C ALA A 805 -51.48 -1.09 21.68
N GLU A 806 -52.11 -0.77 20.55
CA GLU A 806 -53.13 -1.61 19.93
C GLU A 806 -52.53 -2.95 19.38
N ILE A 807 -51.36 -2.89 18.77
CA ILE A 807 -50.64 -4.07 18.28
C ILE A 807 -50.20 -4.95 19.46
N GLU A 808 -49.62 -4.35 20.49
CA GLU A 808 -49.20 -5.07 21.71
C GLU A 808 -50.43 -5.74 22.42
N ALA A 809 -51.56 -5.06 22.52
CA ALA A 809 -52.78 -5.64 23.09
C ALA A 809 -53.31 -6.83 22.26
N ARG A 810 -53.14 -6.78 20.94
CA ARG A 810 -53.53 -7.89 20.05
C ARG A 810 -52.54 -9.07 20.15
N SER A 811 -51.25 -8.81 20.34
CA SER A 811 -50.24 -9.87 20.49
C SER A 811 -50.43 -10.65 21.80
N VAL A 812 -50.75 -9.96 22.90
CA VAL A 812 -51.04 -10.65 24.19
C VAL A 812 -52.23 -11.61 24.10
N VAL A 813 -53.21 -11.34 23.22
CA VAL A 813 -54.36 -12.27 22.98
C VAL A 813 -53.95 -13.44 22.08
N SER A 814 -52.83 -13.34 21.35
CA SER A 814 -52.33 -14.31 20.37
C SER A 814 -51.21 -15.22 20.89
N ASP A 815 -50.75 -15.02 22.14
CA ASP A 815 -49.64 -15.75 22.74
C ASP A 815 -49.85 -17.27 22.94
N SER A 816 -51.02 -17.78 22.58
CA SER A 816 -51.27 -19.22 22.56
C SER A 816 -50.98 -19.91 21.18
N GLN A 817 -50.49 -19.16 20.19
CA GLN A 817 -50.36 -19.73 18.81
C GLN A 817 -49.11 -19.33 18.02
N LEU A 818 -48.12 -18.61 18.57
CA LEU A 818 -46.88 -18.30 17.88
C LEU A 818 -45.64 -18.57 18.76
N ASP A 819 -45.48 -19.82 19.15
CA ASP A 819 -44.20 -20.35 19.60
C ASP A 819 -43.41 -20.71 18.36
N LEU A 820 -42.77 -19.68 17.75
CA LEU A 820 -41.94 -19.84 16.51
C LEU A 820 -40.70 -20.68 16.78
N PHE A 821 -40.41 -21.01 18.04
CA PHE A 821 -39.24 -21.78 18.46
C PHE A 821 -39.58 -23.13 19.05
N ALA A 822 -40.85 -23.47 19.21
CA ALA A 822 -41.32 -24.78 19.73
C ALA A 822 -41.26 -25.92 18.70
N ILE A 823 -40.33 -25.83 17.72
CA ILE A 823 -40.10 -26.94 16.78
C ILE A 823 -38.80 -27.66 17.22
N ASP A 824 -38.80 -28.16 18.46
CA ASP A 824 -37.97 -29.28 18.88
C ASP A 824 -38.69 -30.10 19.94
N ALA A 825 -39.92 -30.53 19.63
CA ALA A 825 -40.46 -31.70 20.24
C ALA A 825 -39.77 -32.93 19.62
N PRO A 826 -39.39 -33.97 20.38
CA PRO A 826 -38.73 -35.13 19.85
C PRO A 826 -39.59 -35.69 18.71
N SER A 827 -38.99 -35.82 17.54
CA SER A 827 -39.60 -36.44 16.36
C SER A 827 -40.31 -37.70 16.75
N PRO A 828 -41.57 -37.86 16.36
CA PRO A 828 -42.15 -39.19 16.31
C PRO A 828 -41.31 -40.04 15.35
N LEU A 829 -41.13 -41.29 15.66
CA LEU A 829 -40.45 -42.32 14.89
C LEU A 829 -40.60 -42.10 13.39
N PRO A 830 -39.56 -42.36 12.56
CA PRO A 830 -39.56 -42.05 11.15
C PRO A 830 -40.82 -42.60 10.50
N ALA A 831 -41.65 -41.68 10.01
CA ALA A 831 -42.71 -42.05 9.07
C ALA A 831 -41.96 -42.63 7.88
N GLU A 832 -42.34 -43.82 7.47
CA GLU A 832 -41.83 -44.46 6.27
C GLU A 832 -41.87 -43.44 5.12
N GLU A 833 -40.71 -43.14 4.56
CA GLU A 833 -40.61 -42.28 3.38
C GLU A 833 -41.60 -42.82 2.35
N SER A 834 -42.45 -41.97 1.79
CA SER A 834 -43.36 -42.37 0.73
C SER A 834 -42.55 -42.95 -0.42
N GLU A 835 -43.09 -43.97 -1.11
CA GLU A 835 -42.45 -44.59 -2.26
C GLU A 835 -42.03 -43.52 -3.31
N SER A 836 -42.82 -42.49 -3.47
CA SER A 836 -42.55 -41.32 -4.33
C SER A 836 -41.31 -40.51 -3.88
N ALA A 837 -41.08 -40.31 -2.59
CA ALA A 837 -39.89 -39.63 -2.05
C ALA A 837 -38.60 -40.45 -2.25
N LYS A 838 -38.71 -41.79 -2.10
CA LYS A 838 -37.60 -42.72 -2.40
C LYS A 838 -37.26 -42.73 -3.88
N ALA A 839 -38.28 -42.77 -4.75
CA ALA A 839 -38.11 -42.72 -6.21
C ALA A 839 -37.46 -41.40 -6.70
N ALA A 840 -37.88 -40.25 -6.13
CA ALA A 840 -37.31 -38.93 -6.43
C ALA A 840 -35.85 -38.83 -5.98
N ARG A 841 -35.51 -39.39 -4.83
CA ARG A 841 -34.12 -39.38 -4.33
C ARG A 841 -33.20 -40.25 -5.17
N HIS A 842 -33.66 -41.46 -5.53
CA HIS A 842 -32.94 -42.37 -6.42
C HIS A 842 -32.72 -41.77 -7.82
N PHE A 843 -33.72 -41.05 -8.36
CA PHE A 843 -33.62 -40.34 -9.62
C PHE A 843 -32.57 -39.19 -9.53
N ALA A 844 -32.57 -38.43 -8.44
CA ALA A 844 -31.57 -37.35 -8.23
C ALA A 844 -30.15 -37.92 -8.09
N GLU A 845 -29.95 -39.06 -7.41
CA GLU A 845 -28.66 -39.74 -7.32
C GLU A 845 -28.19 -40.24 -8.68
N GLU A 846 -29.08 -40.86 -9.48
CA GLU A 846 -28.76 -41.35 -10.84
C GLU A 846 -28.31 -40.18 -11.75
N VAL A 847 -29.01 -39.04 -11.71
CA VAL A 847 -28.64 -37.84 -12.47
C VAL A 847 -27.31 -37.25 -12.00
N SER A 848 -27.01 -37.25 -10.71
CA SER A 848 -25.75 -36.71 -10.16
C SER A 848 -24.50 -37.52 -10.52
N MET A 849 -24.68 -38.82 -10.87
CA MET A 849 -23.59 -39.72 -11.24
C MET A 849 -23.27 -39.72 -12.74
N LEU A 850 -24.03 -38.98 -13.56
CA LEU A 850 -23.80 -38.91 -15.00
C LEU A 850 -22.56 -38.05 -15.31
N ASP A 851 -21.61 -38.64 -16.02
CA ASP A 851 -20.50 -37.90 -16.61
C ASP A 851 -20.95 -37.31 -17.95
N VAL A 852 -21.23 -36.01 -17.94
CA VAL A 852 -21.83 -35.33 -19.10
C VAL A 852 -20.78 -35.05 -20.17
N ASP A 853 -19.50 -34.99 -19.79
CA ASP A 853 -18.40 -34.61 -20.68
C ASP A 853 -17.99 -35.76 -21.62
N ASP A 854 -18.32 -36.99 -21.27
CA ASP A 854 -18.03 -38.18 -22.08
C ASP A 854 -19.17 -38.56 -23.09
N LEU A 855 -20.26 -37.79 -23.11
CA LEU A 855 -21.42 -38.11 -23.95
C LEU A 855 -21.33 -37.45 -25.34
N SER A 856 -21.57 -38.24 -26.40
CA SER A 856 -21.76 -37.61 -27.73
C SER A 856 -23.10 -36.84 -27.76
N PRO A 857 -23.25 -35.83 -28.64
CA PRO A 857 -24.49 -35.05 -28.74
C PRO A 857 -25.75 -35.90 -29.02
N ARG A 858 -25.58 -37.06 -29.67
CA ARG A 858 -26.67 -38.01 -29.99
C ARG A 858 -27.04 -38.83 -28.73
N ASP A 859 -26.04 -39.23 -27.95
CA ASP A 859 -26.26 -40.01 -26.73
C ASP A 859 -26.83 -39.11 -25.62
N ALA A 860 -26.39 -37.85 -25.55
CA ALA A 860 -26.94 -36.85 -24.65
C ALA A 860 -28.43 -36.59 -24.89
N LEU A 861 -28.85 -36.50 -26.17
CA LEU A 861 -30.25 -36.32 -26.52
C LEU A 861 -31.08 -37.56 -26.20
N ALA A 862 -30.57 -38.75 -26.44
CA ALA A 862 -31.23 -39.98 -26.10
C ALA A 862 -31.38 -40.14 -24.55
N LEU A 863 -30.34 -39.78 -23.82
CA LEU A 863 -30.35 -39.78 -22.35
C LEU A 863 -31.36 -38.77 -21.79
N LEU A 864 -31.47 -37.55 -22.36
CA LEU A 864 -32.48 -36.58 -21.95
C LEU A 864 -33.91 -37.09 -22.11
N TYR A 865 -34.20 -37.81 -23.17
CA TYR A 865 -35.52 -38.45 -23.33
C TYR A 865 -35.80 -39.52 -22.28
N THR A 866 -34.81 -40.35 -21.95
CA THR A 866 -34.91 -41.38 -20.90
C THR A 866 -35.10 -40.75 -19.53
N LEU A 867 -34.35 -39.68 -19.21
CA LEU A 867 -34.48 -38.95 -17.95
C LEU A 867 -35.84 -38.25 -17.82
N LYS A 868 -36.38 -37.71 -18.92
CA LYS A 868 -37.72 -37.13 -18.95
C LYS A 868 -38.80 -38.13 -18.70
N GLU A 869 -38.70 -39.35 -19.26
CA GLU A 869 -39.64 -40.44 -19.04
C GLU A 869 -39.57 -40.93 -17.59
N LYS A 870 -38.37 -41.14 -17.04
CA LYS A 870 -38.18 -41.52 -15.63
C LYS A 870 -38.71 -40.45 -14.65
N ALA A 871 -38.48 -39.17 -14.92
CA ALA A 871 -39.01 -38.06 -14.10
C ALA A 871 -40.54 -38.00 -14.15
N GLY A 872 -41.16 -38.30 -15.30
CA GLY A 872 -42.61 -38.38 -15.45
C GLY A 872 -43.22 -39.54 -14.68
N ASN A 873 -42.53 -40.67 -14.61
CA ASN A 873 -42.98 -41.85 -13.83
C ASN A 873 -42.84 -41.60 -12.33
N ALA A 874 -41.72 -40.97 -11.88
CA ALA A 874 -41.50 -40.63 -10.47
C ALA A 874 -42.44 -39.53 -9.91
N LEU A 875 -43.12 -38.77 -10.77
CA LEU A 875 -44.13 -37.77 -10.38
C LEU A 875 -45.55 -38.32 -10.39
N ASN A 876 -45.80 -39.50 -11.02
CA ASN A 876 -47.13 -40.11 -11.14
C ASN A 876 -47.33 -41.24 -10.14
N ASP A 877 -46.28 -41.78 -9.53
CA ASP A 877 -46.34 -42.75 -8.40
C ASP A 877 -46.27 -41.95 -7.06
#